data_4cc8af91ed36d8dd23a8ef7655a42a1a
#
_entry.id   4cc8af91ed36d8dd23a8ef7655a42a1a
#
_cell.length_a   1.000
_cell.length_b   1.000
_cell.length_c   1.000
_cell.angle_alpha   90.00
_cell.angle_beta   90.00
_cell.angle_gamma   90.00
#
_symmetry.space_group_name_H-M   'P 1'
#
loop_
_entity.id
_entity.type
_entity.pdbx_description
1 polymer ?
#
loop_
_entity_poly.entity_id
_entity_poly.type
_entity_poly.pdbx_seq_one_letter_code
_entity_poly.pdbx_strand_id
1 'polypeptide(L)'
;MTTLLIFGYLPQASADKAAGSGLTLTILHTNDLHSHLEPFAERGKTIGGMARLGHLIRTLRKESPNCLVIDAGDMFQGTPIFTHYRGEAEVALLNLMGYDIYTIGNHEFDEGAINLASQLAKARFDIINCNLDARALPDLDKLIKPYVIRTLEGQRVAFVGAITPDIESLALRRDGVVLKRDSGEPDRDQAWLSPIKQTVAQIKEQGIDKIILVTHCGLDNDRIIAAEIPDVDAIVGGHSHTRLAQPVWVERNGQAPCMIVQTGSYGRNLGDLSLTFDKNGNLVKPESRYKLIPITERITQEPDIQAYVTKLEEPLKSLRETHLSVATADFDNAWRFYKNDSPLGDLIADSFLEAGKSEHVQIAMENRGGIRSRIEKGTITLEKVEEILPFDNHLASATVTGKLLLKNLEHSVGGSLGGRFLDVAGLKFAYDREKPYGERIAFALYQDDKGKWQPVQDSGTYRIAMTDYSFTGGEGYDFKAATDVSMGKEKLNIPLRKFFEAHPQISPAKSHRICAVAGTVTNYVTSDKPHIALDSVSNLAGKKLALYTSNNLGVTTDASGAVLPLDAPVALLRDCPVAQFGARVKDLLEQAKGKSKEPNKPKIQKWLVVVVSGRTFGKDNNAQSNDSVERRTYYCGAPVTTGDMERLVGIEPVSSKSPAKSAK
;
A
#
# COMPACT_ATOMS: atom_id res chain seq x y z
N MET A 1 48.88 -13.83 -3.05
CA MET A 1 48.83 -13.54 -1.60
C MET A 1 47.72 -12.51 -1.39
N THR A 2 46.51 -12.99 -1.15
CA THR A 2 45.34 -12.14 -0.94
C THR A 2 44.97 -12.26 0.54
N THR A 3 45.20 -11.21 1.28
CA THR A 3 45.01 -11.17 2.73
C THR A 3 43.51 -11.13 3.03
N LEU A 4 43.02 -12.20 3.63
CA LEU A 4 41.66 -12.34 4.12
C LEU A 4 41.56 -11.57 5.45
N LEU A 5 40.89 -10.43 5.45
CA LEU A 5 40.53 -9.71 6.67
C LEU A 5 39.32 -10.42 7.30
N ILE A 6 39.62 -11.29 8.27
CA ILE A 6 38.64 -11.84 9.19
C ILE A 6 38.33 -10.75 10.21
N PHE A 7 37.16 -10.13 10.10
CA PHE A 7 36.60 -9.33 11.20
C PHE A 7 36.23 -10.29 12.34
N GLY A 8 37.17 -10.46 13.25
CA GLY A 8 36.95 -11.15 14.52
C GLY A 8 35.88 -10.39 15.32
N TYR A 9 34.81 -11.09 15.63
CA TYR A 9 33.83 -10.67 16.63
C TYR A 9 34.54 -10.78 18.00
N LEU A 10 34.95 -9.64 18.56
CA LEU A 10 35.34 -9.58 19.97
C LEU A 10 34.04 -9.64 20.80
N PRO A 11 33.90 -10.60 21.71
CA PRO A 11 32.80 -10.56 22.67
C PRO A 11 33.01 -9.31 23.54
N GLN A 12 32.05 -8.41 23.49
CA GLN A 12 32.02 -7.26 24.38
C GLN A 12 31.87 -7.81 25.82
N ALA A 13 32.84 -7.54 26.63
CA ALA A 13 32.89 -7.96 28.01
C ALA A 13 31.56 -7.66 28.71
N SER A 14 31.07 -8.65 29.45
CA SER A 14 29.97 -8.48 30.38
C SER A 14 30.30 -7.32 31.31
N ALA A 15 29.62 -6.18 31.09
CA ALA A 15 29.70 -5.07 32.04
C ALA A 15 29.18 -5.57 33.39
N ASP A 16 29.95 -5.39 34.42
CA ASP A 16 29.63 -5.69 35.80
C ASP A 16 28.22 -5.17 36.12
N LYS A 17 27.33 -6.07 36.56
CA LYS A 17 26.04 -5.71 37.11
C LYS A 17 26.24 -4.80 38.32
N ALA A 18 26.11 -3.48 38.13
CA ALA A 18 26.02 -2.55 39.25
C ALA A 18 24.77 -2.90 40.07
N ALA A 19 24.93 -3.09 41.36
CA ALA A 19 23.85 -3.32 42.31
C ALA A 19 22.90 -2.12 42.29
N GLY A 20 21.73 -2.28 41.63
CA GLY A 20 20.72 -1.22 41.38
C GLY A 20 20.24 -1.10 39.93
N SER A 21 20.67 -2.02 39.05
CA SER A 21 20.22 -2.02 37.63
C SER A 21 18.74 -2.42 37.52
N GLY A 22 18.01 -1.70 36.73
CA GLY A 22 16.68 -2.06 36.26
C GLY A 22 16.72 -3.31 35.36
N LEU A 23 15.56 -3.71 34.85
CA LEU A 23 15.42 -4.86 33.95
C LEU A 23 15.91 -4.52 32.54
N THR A 24 16.67 -5.43 31.94
CA THR A 24 16.89 -5.45 30.48
C THR A 24 16.13 -6.63 29.87
N LEU A 25 15.25 -6.34 28.94
CA LEU A 25 14.43 -7.29 28.20
C LEU A 25 14.83 -7.29 26.73
N THR A 26 15.10 -8.46 26.17
CA THR A 26 15.30 -8.64 24.73
C THR A 26 14.03 -9.19 24.09
N ILE A 27 13.58 -8.56 23.02
CA ILE A 27 12.46 -9.00 22.18
C ILE A 27 12.99 -9.22 20.77
N LEU A 28 12.98 -10.47 20.33
CA LEU A 28 13.14 -10.81 18.92
C LEU A 28 11.76 -10.80 18.28
N HIS A 29 11.57 -10.04 17.21
CA HIS A 29 10.23 -9.92 16.66
C HIS A 29 10.17 -9.98 15.14
N THR A 30 9.02 -10.46 14.67
CA THR A 30 8.59 -10.47 13.27
C THR A 30 7.18 -9.92 13.17
N ASN A 31 6.76 -9.63 11.97
CA ASN A 31 5.41 -9.22 11.59
C ASN A 31 5.20 -9.47 10.10
N ASP A 32 3.94 -9.60 9.69
CA ASP A 32 3.54 -9.69 8.27
C ASP A 32 4.35 -10.77 7.51
N LEU A 33 4.44 -11.98 8.07
CA LEU A 33 5.18 -13.09 7.47
C LEU A 33 4.53 -13.58 6.18
N HIS A 34 3.21 -13.52 6.10
CA HIS A 34 2.43 -13.82 4.90
C HIS A 34 2.85 -15.12 4.23
N SER A 35 2.97 -16.19 5.04
CA SER A 35 3.30 -17.54 4.55
C SER A 35 4.58 -17.65 3.71
N HIS A 36 5.50 -16.66 3.78
CA HIS A 36 6.78 -16.73 3.09
C HIS A 36 7.74 -17.64 3.86
N LEU A 37 7.47 -18.94 3.83
CA LEU A 37 8.22 -19.94 4.60
C LEU A 37 9.56 -20.28 3.94
N GLU A 38 9.60 -20.21 2.60
CA GLU A 38 10.79 -20.44 1.80
C GLU A 38 11.62 -19.15 1.61
N PRO A 39 12.93 -19.30 1.32
CA PRO A 39 13.70 -18.18 0.79
C PRO A 39 13.18 -17.80 -0.61
N PHE A 40 13.16 -16.52 -0.92
CA PHE A 40 12.72 -16.03 -2.23
C PHE A 40 13.74 -15.08 -2.86
N ALA A 41 13.68 -14.97 -4.18
CA ALA A 41 14.54 -14.08 -4.95
C ALA A 41 14.01 -12.64 -4.89
N GLU A 42 14.89 -11.67 -4.63
CA GLU A 42 14.59 -10.26 -4.74
C GLU A 42 15.79 -9.48 -5.28
N ARG A 43 15.64 -8.87 -6.45
CA ARG A 43 16.72 -8.10 -7.12
C ARG A 43 18.03 -8.88 -7.24
N GLY A 44 17.94 -10.16 -7.62
CA GLY A 44 19.08 -11.05 -7.81
C GLY A 44 19.75 -11.54 -6.52
N LYS A 45 19.11 -11.38 -5.36
CA LYS A 45 19.57 -11.92 -4.07
C LYS A 45 18.53 -12.89 -3.52
N THR A 46 18.99 -13.92 -2.84
CA THR A 46 18.10 -14.81 -2.08
C THR A 46 17.97 -14.29 -0.65
N ILE A 47 16.76 -13.98 -0.25
CA ILE A 47 16.45 -13.39 1.06
C ILE A 47 15.33 -14.15 1.77
N GLY A 48 15.13 -13.89 3.06
CA GLY A 48 14.09 -14.54 3.84
C GLY A 48 14.34 -16.03 4.09
N GLY A 49 13.25 -16.74 4.35
CA GLY A 49 13.21 -18.17 4.65
C GLY A 49 13.27 -18.47 6.14
N MET A 50 12.26 -19.25 6.59
CA MET A 50 12.07 -19.52 8.03
C MET A 50 13.19 -20.35 8.64
N ALA A 51 13.87 -21.19 7.86
CA ALA A 51 15.02 -21.96 8.36
C ALA A 51 16.19 -21.04 8.76
N ARG A 52 16.44 -19.96 8.03
CA ARG A 52 17.44 -18.96 8.37
C ARG A 52 16.99 -18.09 9.54
N LEU A 53 15.73 -17.66 9.51
CA LEU A 53 15.13 -16.89 10.58
C LEU A 53 15.16 -17.65 11.92
N GLY A 54 14.77 -18.93 11.90
CA GLY A 54 14.79 -19.79 13.08
C GLY A 54 16.18 -20.05 13.64
N HIS A 55 17.18 -20.22 12.77
CA HIS A 55 18.58 -20.33 13.20
C HIS A 55 19.02 -19.07 13.95
N LEU A 56 18.72 -17.90 13.39
CA LEU A 56 19.08 -16.63 14.01
C LEU A 56 18.35 -16.41 15.35
N ILE A 57 17.05 -16.72 15.42
CA ILE A 57 16.24 -16.66 16.64
C ILE A 57 16.85 -17.56 17.72
N ARG A 58 17.14 -18.82 17.39
CA ARG A 58 17.72 -19.78 18.36
C ARG A 58 19.11 -19.36 18.85
N THR A 59 19.92 -18.75 17.97
CA THR A 59 21.25 -18.24 18.32
C THR A 59 21.15 -17.05 19.27
N LEU A 60 20.41 -16.02 18.90
CA LEU A 60 20.28 -14.80 19.70
C LEU A 60 19.57 -15.07 21.05
N ARG A 61 18.57 -15.96 21.07
CA ARG A 61 17.89 -16.34 22.31
C ARG A 61 18.84 -16.97 23.34
N LYS A 62 19.84 -17.76 22.91
CA LYS A 62 20.86 -18.34 23.80
C LYS A 62 21.82 -17.29 24.35
N GLU A 63 22.05 -16.23 23.58
CA GLU A 63 22.99 -15.16 23.94
C GLU A 63 22.35 -14.08 24.82
N SER A 64 20.99 -14.01 24.82
CA SER A 64 20.25 -12.93 25.47
C SER A 64 19.37 -13.47 26.61
N PRO A 65 19.72 -13.21 27.87
CA PRO A 65 18.82 -13.51 29.00
C PRO A 65 17.54 -12.66 28.88
N ASN A 66 16.44 -13.14 29.44
CA ASN A 66 15.12 -12.49 29.35
C ASN A 66 14.64 -12.27 27.90
N CYS A 67 14.97 -13.19 27.00
CA CYS A 67 14.61 -13.08 25.59
C CYS A 67 13.24 -13.69 25.31
N LEU A 68 12.35 -12.91 24.68
CA LEU A 68 11.07 -13.36 24.17
C LEU A 68 11.05 -13.23 22.63
N VAL A 69 10.35 -14.14 21.96
CA VAL A 69 10.12 -14.12 20.51
C VAL A 69 8.66 -13.82 20.25
N ILE A 70 8.39 -12.77 19.50
CA ILE A 70 7.05 -12.21 19.32
C ILE A 70 6.75 -12.04 17.83
N ASP A 71 5.52 -12.36 17.42
CA ASP A 71 5.02 -11.99 16.10
C ASP A 71 3.82 -11.03 16.20
N ALA A 72 3.84 -9.98 15.40
CA ALA A 72 2.83 -8.93 15.40
C ALA A 72 1.75 -9.13 14.33
N GLY A 73 1.42 -10.38 13.99
CA GLY A 73 0.28 -10.75 13.14
C GLY A 73 0.56 -10.79 11.64
N ASP A 74 -0.46 -11.24 10.89
CA ASP A 74 -0.40 -11.52 9.47
C ASP A 74 0.67 -12.57 9.12
N MET A 75 0.67 -13.70 9.84
CA MET A 75 1.45 -14.87 9.44
C MET A 75 0.78 -15.63 8.30
N PHE A 76 -0.56 -15.54 8.18
CA PHE A 76 -1.35 -16.17 7.14
C PHE A 76 -1.32 -15.39 5.83
N GLN A 77 -1.72 -16.07 4.75
CA GLN A 77 -1.97 -15.53 3.42
C GLN A 77 -0.71 -15.02 2.68
N GLY A 78 -0.62 -15.30 1.39
CA GLY A 78 0.39 -14.72 0.50
C GLY A 78 1.16 -15.70 -0.39
N THR A 79 1.15 -17.00 -0.08
CA THR A 79 1.84 -18.01 -0.89
C THR A 79 0.96 -19.24 -1.11
N PRO A 80 1.28 -20.09 -2.11
CA PRO A 80 0.58 -21.36 -2.33
C PRO A 80 0.62 -22.31 -1.13
N ILE A 81 1.59 -22.18 -0.23
CA ILE A 81 1.64 -22.95 1.03
C ILE A 81 0.39 -22.64 1.86
N PHE A 82 0.06 -21.37 2.04
CA PHE A 82 -1.16 -21.01 2.76
C PHE A 82 -2.43 -21.52 2.05
N THR A 83 -2.52 -21.32 0.75
CA THR A 83 -3.67 -21.78 -0.04
C THR A 83 -3.92 -23.29 0.14
N HIS A 84 -2.83 -24.07 0.27
CA HIS A 84 -2.88 -25.52 0.45
C HIS A 84 -3.15 -25.92 1.91
N TYR A 85 -2.44 -25.33 2.88
CA TYR A 85 -2.45 -25.74 4.29
C TYR A 85 -3.36 -24.88 5.19
N ARG A 86 -3.84 -23.72 4.72
CA ARG A 86 -4.83 -22.84 5.38
C ARG A 86 -4.48 -22.47 6.82
N GLY A 87 -3.19 -22.19 7.07
CA GLY A 87 -2.68 -21.76 8.36
C GLY A 87 -2.07 -22.88 9.23
N GLU A 88 -2.27 -24.15 8.88
CA GLU A 88 -1.69 -25.26 9.64
C GLU A 88 -0.16 -25.26 9.61
N ALA A 89 0.41 -25.02 8.44
CA ALA A 89 1.85 -24.98 8.23
C ALA A 89 2.50 -23.84 9.02
N GLU A 90 1.88 -22.68 9.01
CA GLU A 90 2.36 -21.46 9.66
C GLU A 90 2.37 -21.61 11.19
N VAL A 91 1.25 -22.06 11.78
CA VAL A 91 1.15 -22.28 13.23
C VAL A 91 2.16 -23.35 13.71
N ALA A 92 2.28 -24.46 12.96
CA ALA A 92 3.23 -25.50 13.29
C ALA A 92 4.68 -25.00 13.22
N LEU A 93 4.99 -24.13 12.27
CA LEU A 93 6.31 -23.56 12.11
C LEU A 93 6.66 -22.58 13.24
N LEU A 94 5.76 -21.67 13.62
CA LEU A 94 5.97 -20.79 14.77
C LEU A 94 6.16 -21.60 16.07
N ASN A 95 5.42 -22.69 16.25
CA ASN A 95 5.63 -23.63 17.37
C ASN A 95 7.04 -24.25 17.33
N LEU A 96 7.52 -24.68 16.17
CA LEU A 96 8.85 -25.29 15.98
C LEU A 96 9.97 -24.28 16.22
N MET A 97 9.76 -23.02 15.84
CA MET A 97 10.71 -21.92 16.04
C MET A 97 10.70 -21.40 17.48
N GLY A 98 9.66 -21.74 18.27
CA GLY A 98 9.56 -21.39 19.69
C GLY A 98 9.13 -19.95 19.92
N TYR A 99 8.14 -19.44 19.17
CA TYR A 99 7.52 -18.16 19.49
C TYR A 99 6.82 -18.20 20.84
N ASP A 100 6.81 -17.07 21.56
CA ASP A 100 6.25 -16.95 22.91
C ASP A 100 4.91 -16.23 22.92
N ILE A 101 4.76 -15.21 22.07
CA ILE A 101 3.58 -14.33 22.01
C ILE A 101 3.27 -14.01 20.55
N TYR A 102 1.97 -13.97 20.26
CA TYR A 102 1.43 -13.68 18.93
C TYR A 102 0.22 -12.75 19.06
N THR A 103 0.10 -11.73 18.20
CA THR A 103 -1.14 -10.98 18.01
C THR A 103 -1.78 -11.32 16.68
N ILE A 104 -3.12 -11.19 16.63
CA ILE A 104 -3.89 -11.52 15.42
C ILE A 104 -3.87 -10.31 14.48
N GLY A 105 -3.58 -10.54 13.18
CA GLY A 105 -3.74 -9.57 12.12
C GLY A 105 -5.05 -9.76 11.33
N ASN A 106 -5.22 -9.00 10.27
CA ASN A 106 -6.45 -9.08 9.46
C ASN A 106 -6.47 -10.30 8.52
N HIS A 107 -5.32 -10.74 8.03
CA HIS A 107 -5.22 -11.88 7.13
C HIS A 107 -5.39 -13.23 7.82
N GLU A 108 -5.40 -13.28 9.13
CA GLU A 108 -5.79 -14.47 9.88
C GLU A 108 -7.25 -14.88 9.61
N PHE A 109 -8.08 -13.94 9.18
CA PHE A 109 -9.50 -14.18 8.88
C PHE A 109 -9.79 -14.55 7.41
N ASP A 110 -8.80 -14.64 6.54
CA ASP A 110 -9.02 -14.82 5.09
C ASP A 110 -9.74 -16.15 4.77
N GLU A 111 -9.44 -17.22 5.51
CA GLU A 111 -10.15 -18.51 5.43
C GLU A 111 -11.31 -18.63 6.45
N GLY A 112 -11.70 -17.50 7.06
CA GLY A 112 -12.77 -17.42 8.06
C GLY A 112 -12.31 -17.62 9.50
N ALA A 113 -13.07 -17.05 10.44
CA ALA A 113 -12.74 -17.10 11.85
C ALA A 113 -12.83 -18.52 12.43
N ILE A 114 -13.67 -19.40 11.85
CA ILE A 114 -13.78 -20.81 12.24
C ILE A 114 -12.46 -21.55 11.91
N ASN A 115 -11.90 -21.32 10.71
CA ASN A 115 -10.60 -21.89 10.36
C ASN A 115 -9.53 -21.34 11.29
N LEU A 116 -9.50 -20.02 11.53
CA LEU A 116 -8.56 -19.39 12.44
C LEU A 116 -8.57 -20.05 13.83
N ALA A 117 -9.77 -20.25 14.42
CA ALA A 117 -9.92 -20.92 15.71
C ALA A 117 -9.34 -22.34 15.69
N SER A 118 -9.59 -23.11 14.62
CA SER A 118 -9.07 -24.46 14.44
C SER A 118 -7.54 -24.51 14.37
N GLN A 119 -6.91 -23.55 13.70
CA GLN A 119 -5.47 -23.51 13.58
C GLN A 119 -4.81 -23.00 14.86
N LEU A 120 -5.31 -21.91 15.43
CA LEU A 120 -4.77 -21.33 16.66
C LEU A 120 -4.95 -22.26 17.88
N ALA A 121 -5.91 -23.18 17.89
CA ALA A 121 -6.02 -24.21 18.92
C ALA A 121 -4.78 -25.14 18.99
N LYS A 122 -3.95 -25.19 17.94
CA LYS A 122 -2.70 -25.95 17.87
C LYS A 122 -1.48 -25.12 18.33
N ALA A 123 -1.66 -23.83 18.62
CA ALA A 123 -0.58 -22.92 19.02
C ALA A 123 -0.02 -23.30 20.41
N ARG A 124 1.30 -23.15 20.57
CA ARG A 124 2.01 -23.32 21.85
C ARG A 124 2.52 -21.99 22.41
N PHE A 125 2.13 -20.89 21.78
CA PHE A 125 2.42 -19.51 22.17
C PHE A 125 1.15 -18.83 22.66
N ASP A 126 1.29 -17.76 23.43
CA ASP A 126 0.14 -16.98 23.88
C ASP A 126 -0.40 -16.11 22.75
N ILE A 127 -1.71 -16.13 22.55
CA ILE A 127 -2.42 -15.33 21.57
C ILE A 127 -3.07 -14.16 22.28
N ILE A 128 -2.68 -12.92 21.91
CA ILE A 128 -3.14 -11.72 22.60
C ILE A 128 -3.88 -10.76 21.66
N ASN A 129 -5.02 -10.26 22.14
CA ASN A 129 -5.75 -9.17 21.48
C ASN A 129 -6.80 -8.58 22.43
N CYS A 130 -6.74 -7.28 22.73
CA CYS A 130 -7.63 -6.64 23.69
C CYS A 130 -8.86 -5.99 23.03
N ASN A 131 -8.79 -5.67 21.74
CA ASN A 131 -9.84 -4.94 21.04
C ASN A 131 -10.68 -5.78 20.06
N LEU A 132 -10.51 -7.11 20.01
CA LEU A 132 -11.45 -8.04 19.35
C LEU A 132 -12.49 -8.56 20.33
N ASP A 133 -13.74 -8.61 19.90
CA ASP A 133 -14.84 -9.32 20.54
C ASP A 133 -15.14 -10.59 19.74
N ALA A 134 -14.68 -11.72 20.26
CA ALA A 134 -14.85 -13.03 19.63
C ALA A 134 -15.95 -13.88 20.30
N ARG A 135 -16.78 -13.32 21.20
CA ARG A 135 -17.82 -14.05 21.95
C ARG A 135 -18.84 -14.77 21.07
N ALA A 136 -19.03 -14.28 19.82
CA ALA A 136 -19.85 -14.97 18.82
C ALA A 136 -19.26 -16.33 18.40
N LEU A 137 -17.95 -16.54 18.59
CA LEU A 137 -17.22 -17.76 18.26
C LEU A 137 -16.44 -18.25 19.48
N PRO A 138 -17.06 -19.02 20.41
CA PRO A 138 -16.47 -19.42 21.68
C PRO A 138 -15.14 -20.19 21.55
N ASP A 139 -14.96 -20.92 20.45
CA ASP A 139 -13.71 -21.65 20.20
C ASP A 139 -12.53 -20.72 19.92
N LEU A 140 -12.76 -19.55 19.35
CA LEU A 140 -11.75 -18.51 19.18
C LEU A 140 -11.61 -17.67 20.46
N ASP A 141 -12.72 -17.26 21.06
CA ASP A 141 -12.76 -16.40 22.24
C ASP A 141 -11.91 -16.94 23.40
N LYS A 142 -12.00 -18.26 23.69
CA LYS A 142 -11.22 -18.93 24.75
C LYS A 142 -9.70 -18.94 24.51
N LEU A 143 -9.25 -18.74 23.27
CA LEU A 143 -7.82 -18.75 22.90
C LEU A 143 -7.19 -17.35 23.04
N ILE A 144 -7.99 -16.31 22.92
CA ILE A 144 -7.52 -14.92 22.89
C ILE A 144 -7.50 -14.35 24.31
N LYS A 145 -6.35 -13.86 24.74
CA LYS A 145 -6.18 -13.10 25.98
C LYS A 145 -6.05 -11.61 25.65
N PRO A 146 -6.62 -10.69 26.44
CA PRO A 146 -6.41 -9.26 26.17
C PRO A 146 -4.93 -8.86 26.34
N TYR A 147 -4.23 -9.49 27.28
CA TYR A 147 -2.81 -9.33 27.57
C TYR A 147 -2.26 -10.56 28.29
N VAL A 148 -0.95 -10.64 28.35
CA VAL A 148 -0.21 -11.61 29.17
C VAL A 148 0.87 -10.92 29.99
N ILE A 149 1.19 -11.47 31.14
CA ILE A 149 2.25 -10.98 32.03
C ILE A 149 3.39 -11.99 32.05
N ARG A 150 4.62 -11.48 31.92
CA ARG A 150 5.85 -12.24 32.12
C ARG A 150 6.57 -11.72 33.35
N THR A 151 7.06 -12.62 34.16
CA THR A 151 7.94 -12.29 35.31
C THR A 151 9.37 -12.57 34.90
N LEU A 152 10.18 -11.53 34.77
CA LEU A 152 11.57 -11.59 34.33
C LEU A 152 12.45 -10.98 35.43
N GLU A 153 13.39 -11.74 35.97
CA GLU A 153 14.23 -11.31 37.11
C GLU A 153 13.39 -10.74 38.27
N GLY A 154 12.21 -11.32 38.52
CA GLY A 154 11.31 -10.88 39.60
C GLY A 154 10.46 -9.63 39.26
N GLN A 155 10.63 -9.04 38.10
CA GLN A 155 9.86 -7.88 37.62
C GLN A 155 8.76 -8.29 36.63
N ARG A 156 7.58 -7.71 36.79
CA ARG A 156 6.44 -7.99 35.90
C ARG A 156 6.44 -7.07 34.68
N VAL A 157 6.30 -7.66 33.50
CA VAL A 157 6.14 -6.96 32.21
C VAL A 157 4.86 -7.44 31.57
N ALA A 158 4.00 -6.53 31.15
CA ALA A 158 2.76 -6.85 30.44
C ALA A 158 2.91 -6.67 28.92
N PHE A 159 2.31 -7.59 28.17
CA PHE A 159 2.22 -7.55 26.71
C PHE A 159 0.76 -7.51 26.33
N VAL A 160 0.33 -6.47 25.62
CA VAL A 160 -1.06 -6.22 25.23
C VAL A 160 -1.18 -6.31 23.73
N GLY A 161 -2.10 -7.11 23.20
CA GLY A 161 -2.36 -7.25 21.77
C GLY A 161 -3.41 -6.26 21.28
N ALA A 162 -3.28 -5.77 20.04
CA ALA A 162 -4.31 -4.98 19.38
C ALA A 162 -4.30 -5.16 17.85
N ILE A 163 -5.49 -5.10 17.22
CA ILE A 163 -5.67 -5.17 15.77
C ILE A 163 -6.16 -3.84 15.22
N THR A 164 -5.97 -3.65 13.90
CA THR A 164 -6.37 -2.45 13.16
C THR A 164 -7.85 -2.09 13.34
N PRO A 165 -8.18 -0.79 13.47
CA PRO A 165 -9.56 -0.33 13.51
C PRO A 165 -10.34 -0.63 12.22
N ASP A 166 -9.64 -0.88 11.11
CA ASP A 166 -10.23 -1.15 9.80
C ASP A 166 -10.59 -2.63 9.56
N ILE A 167 -10.43 -3.50 10.58
CA ILE A 167 -10.65 -4.95 10.47
C ILE A 167 -11.99 -5.30 9.82
N GLU A 168 -13.04 -4.51 10.06
CA GLU A 168 -14.38 -4.80 9.56
C GLU A 168 -14.52 -4.60 8.05
N SER A 169 -13.69 -3.76 7.44
CA SER A 169 -13.62 -3.55 5.99
C SER A 169 -12.53 -4.42 5.32
N LEU A 170 -11.53 -4.86 6.08
CA LEU A 170 -10.41 -5.65 5.56
C LEU A 170 -10.68 -7.15 5.60
N ALA A 171 -11.39 -7.65 6.61
CA ALA A 171 -11.69 -9.06 6.78
C ALA A 171 -13.19 -9.31 6.77
N LEU A 172 -13.72 -9.79 5.65
CA LEU A 172 -15.17 -10.01 5.50
C LEU A 172 -15.67 -11.32 6.15
N ARG A 173 -14.81 -12.34 6.28
CA ARG A 173 -15.13 -13.68 6.82
C ARG A 173 -14.85 -13.80 8.32
N ARG A 174 -15.42 -12.90 9.14
CA ARG A 174 -15.15 -12.83 10.58
C ARG A 174 -16.13 -13.65 11.45
N ASP A 175 -17.16 -14.23 10.88
CA ASP A 175 -18.13 -15.13 11.56
C ASP A 175 -18.69 -14.51 12.87
N GLY A 176 -18.99 -13.21 12.86
CA GLY A 176 -19.51 -12.48 14.01
C GLY A 176 -18.46 -11.91 14.97
N VAL A 177 -17.18 -12.13 14.73
CA VAL A 177 -16.10 -11.40 15.44
C VAL A 177 -16.11 -9.94 15.01
N VAL A 178 -16.09 -9.02 15.98
CA VAL A 178 -16.18 -7.58 15.75
C VAL A 178 -15.10 -6.81 16.52
N LEU A 179 -14.82 -5.60 16.09
CA LEU A 179 -13.96 -4.69 16.85
C LEU A 179 -14.73 -4.15 18.07
N LYS A 180 -14.12 -4.22 19.25
CA LYS A 180 -14.63 -3.53 20.43
C LYS A 180 -14.48 -2.03 20.23
N ARG A 181 -15.57 -1.29 20.48
CA ARG A 181 -15.61 0.18 20.47
C ARG A 181 -16.41 0.65 21.65
N ASP A 182 -15.99 1.73 22.27
CA ASP A 182 -16.78 2.38 23.30
C ASP A 182 -17.84 3.26 22.64
N SER A 183 -19.11 2.93 22.84
CA SER A 183 -20.24 3.71 22.32
C SER A 183 -20.43 5.06 23.03
N GLY A 184 -19.76 5.26 24.17
CA GLY A 184 -19.80 6.49 24.96
C GLY A 184 -18.65 7.45 24.64
N GLU A 185 -17.69 7.06 23.79
CA GLU A 185 -16.59 7.93 23.38
C GLU A 185 -17.12 9.09 22.52
N PRO A 186 -16.88 10.37 22.91
CA PRO A 186 -17.36 11.53 22.17
C PRO A 186 -16.78 11.64 20.77
N ASP A 187 -15.52 11.23 20.60
CA ASP A 187 -14.82 11.16 19.31
C ASP A 187 -14.96 9.76 18.72
N ARG A 188 -15.91 9.61 17.81
CA ARG A 188 -16.17 8.32 17.14
C ARG A 188 -14.95 7.79 16.37
N ASP A 189 -14.09 8.68 15.90
CA ASP A 189 -12.90 8.31 15.13
C ASP A 189 -11.82 7.72 16.05
N GLN A 190 -11.89 7.97 17.36
CA GLN A 190 -10.99 7.42 18.37
C GLN A 190 -11.62 6.34 19.27
N ALA A 191 -12.88 6.01 19.08
CA ALA A 191 -13.60 5.00 19.88
C ALA A 191 -12.91 3.62 19.90
N TRP A 192 -12.11 3.30 18.90
CA TRP A 192 -11.33 2.07 18.82
C TRP A 192 -10.14 2.02 19.80
N LEU A 193 -9.65 3.18 20.29
CA LEU A 193 -8.59 3.26 21.27
C LEU A 193 -9.06 2.91 22.69
N SER A 194 -10.34 3.09 22.99
CA SER A 194 -10.90 2.90 24.32
C SER A 194 -10.61 1.54 24.93
N PRO A 195 -10.78 0.39 24.23
CA PRO A 195 -10.44 -0.92 24.76
C PRO A 195 -8.96 -1.07 25.10
N ILE A 196 -8.07 -0.42 24.34
CA ILE A 196 -6.62 -0.44 24.59
C ILE A 196 -6.31 0.40 25.84
N LYS A 197 -6.86 1.61 25.94
CA LYS A 197 -6.73 2.50 27.11
C LYS A 197 -7.22 1.80 28.39
N GLN A 198 -8.41 1.17 28.34
CA GLN A 198 -8.97 0.43 29.47
C GLN A 198 -8.08 -0.75 29.90
N THR A 199 -7.57 -1.53 28.95
CA THR A 199 -6.68 -2.67 29.25
C THR A 199 -5.38 -2.20 29.90
N VAL A 200 -4.77 -1.12 29.38
CA VAL A 200 -3.57 -0.53 29.97
C VAL A 200 -3.84 -0.02 31.39
N ALA A 201 -4.96 0.66 31.62
CA ALA A 201 -5.34 1.15 32.95
C ALA A 201 -5.52 -0.01 33.95
N GLN A 202 -6.19 -1.10 33.57
CA GLN A 202 -6.35 -2.30 34.39
C GLN A 202 -5.00 -2.94 34.75
N ILE A 203 -4.01 -2.92 33.87
CA ILE A 203 -2.67 -3.40 34.12
C ILE A 203 -1.94 -2.49 35.14
N LYS A 204 -2.08 -1.18 34.99
CA LYS A 204 -1.53 -0.20 35.93
C LYS A 204 -2.12 -0.34 37.33
N GLU A 205 -3.43 -0.58 37.47
CA GLU A 205 -4.08 -0.85 38.76
C GLU A 205 -3.50 -2.09 39.47
N GLN A 206 -2.94 -3.04 38.74
CA GLN A 206 -2.23 -4.20 39.30
C GLN A 206 -0.79 -3.86 39.73
N GLY A 207 -0.35 -2.60 39.59
CA GLY A 207 1.00 -2.15 39.90
C GLY A 207 2.05 -2.64 38.91
N ILE A 208 1.71 -2.76 37.64
CA ILE A 208 2.63 -3.12 36.56
C ILE A 208 2.94 -1.86 35.74
N ASP A 209 4.20 -1.47 35.73
CA ASP A 209 4.67 -0.23 35.09
C ASP A 209 5.33 -0.45 33.73
N LYS A 210 5.69 -1.68 33.40
CA LYS A 210 6.34 -2.04 32.14
C LYS A 210 5.30 -2.64 31.19
N ILE A 211 4.88 -1.85 30.18
CA ILE A 211 3.80 -2.22 29.28
C ILE A 211 4.26 -2.11 27.83
N ILE A 212 4.22 -3.23 27.13
CA ILE A 212 4.60 -3.35 25.72
C ILE A 212 3.37 -3.74 24.92
N LEU A 213 3.06 -2.99 23.89
CA LEU A 213 2.02 -3.37 22.95
C LEU A 213 2.61 -4.20 21.81
N VAL A 214 1.85 -5.20 21.41
CA VAL A 214 2.09 -5.98 20.18
C VAL A 214 0.89 -5.73 19.27
N THR A 215 1.08 -4.89 18.26
CA THR A 215 -0.04 -4.35 17.49
C THR A 215 -0.01 -4.81 16.04
N HIS A 216 -1.19 -5.06 15.50
CA HIS A 216 -1.39 -5.17 14.06
C HIS A 216 -2.25 -4.00 13.55
N CYS A 217 -1.82 -2.77 13.88
CA CYS A 217 -2.58 -1.54 13.62
C CYS A 217 -2.01 -0.67 12.49
N GLY A 218 -0.74 -0.88 12.13
CA GLY A 218 0.00 -0.03 11.20
C GLY A 218 0.65 1.18 11.87
N LEU A 219 1.77 1.63 11.29
CA LEU A 219 2.63 2.64 11.90
C LEU A 219 1.90 3.95 12.26
N ASP A 220 0.96 4.39 11.43
CA ASP A 220 0.25 5.65 11.70
C ASP A 220 -0.68 5.52 12.92
N ASN A 221 -1.39 4.40 13.07
CA ASN A 221 -2.20 4.11 14.24
C ASN A 221 -1.31 3.85 15.48
N ASP A 222 -0.16 3.20 15.32
CA ASP A 222 0.80 3.00 16.42
C ASP A 222 1.31 4.33 16.97
N ARG A 223 1.53 5.34 16.13
CA ARG A 223 1.87 6.71 16.57
C ARG A 223 0.74 7.36 17.37
N ILE A 224 -0.51 7.15 16.96
CA ILE A 224 -1.68 7.64 17.70
C ILE A 224 -1.74 6.94 19.06
N ILE A 225 -1.63 5.61 19.12
CA ILE A 225 -1.59 4.84 20.36
C ILE A 225 -0.49 5.38 21.28
N ALA A 226 0.73 5.52 20.75
CA ALA A 226 1.89 5.99 21.50
C ALA A 226 1.69 7.41 22.07
N ALA A 227 1.02 8.30 21.35
CA ALA A 227 0.74 9.66 21.80
C ALA A 227 -0.39 9.71 22.83
N GLU A 228 -1.44 8.91 22.66
CA GLU A 228 -2.66 8.95 23.44
C GLU A 228 -2.66 8.07 24.70
N ILE A 229 -1.72 7.11 24.81
CA ILE A 229 -1.63 6.16 25.93
C ILE A 229 -0.24 6.28 26.57
N PRO A 230 -0.07 7.17 27.55
CA PRO A 230 1.26 7.52 28.08
C PRO A 230 1.96 6.40 28.86
N ASP A 231 1.21 5.41 29.35
CA ASP A 231 1.77 4.28 30.11
C ASP A 231 2.36 3.16 29.23
N VAL A 232 2.35 3.31 27.90
CA VAL A 232 2.96 2.35 26.97
C VAL A 232 4.42 2.69 26.72
N ASP A 233 5.34 1.77 27.00
CA ASP A 233 6.78 1.96 26.84
C ASP A 233 7.28 1.71 25.43
N ALA A 234 6.78 0.63 24.81
CA ALA A 234 7.16 0.25 23.46
C ALA A 234 6.00 -0.39 22.69
N ILE A 235 6.05 -0.28 21.36
CA ILE A 235 5.11 -0.92 20.43
C ILE A 235 5.91 -1.74 19.42
N VAL A 236 5.62 -3.04 19.36
CA VAL A 236 6.03 -3.95 18.31
C VAL A 236 4.88 -4.04 17.31
N GLY A 237 5.01 -3.37 16.17
CA GLY A 237 3.93 -3.16 15.22
C GLY A 237 3.99 -4.05 13.98
N GLY A 238 2.85 -4.14 13.28
CA GLY A 238 2.64 -4.83 12.00
C GLY A 238 1.70 -4.08 11.06
N HIS A 239 1.08 -4.77 10.12
CA HIS A 239 0.04 -4.33 9.18
C HIS A 239 0.50 -3.41 8.05
N SER A 240 1.24 -2.37 8.32
CA SER A 240 1.66 -1.41 7.28
C SER A 240 2.89 -1.87 6.50
N HIS A 241 3.48 -3.04 6.81
CA HIS A 241 4.72 -3.57 6.23
C HIS A 241 5.87 -2.55 6.26
N THR A 242 5.87 -1.64 7.23
CA THR A 242 6.87 -0.57 7.29
C THR A 242 8.20 -1.13 7.79
N ARG A 243 9.25 -0.98 6.99
CA ARG A 243 10.61 -1.34 7.38
C ARG A 243 11.24 -0.19 8.16
N LEU A 244 11.29 -0.30 9.47
CA LEU A 244 11.97 0.65 10.34
C LEU A 244 13.42 0.18 10.55
N ALA A 245 14.38 0.85 9.90
CA ALA A 245 15.81 0.57 10.11
C ALA A 245 16.30 1.15 11.46
N GLN A 246 15.60 2.16 11.95
CA GLN A 246 15.74 2.76 13.27
C GLN A 246 14.37 2.86 13.91
N PRO A 247 14.26 2.82 15.25
CA PRO A 247 12.98 2.94 15.92
C PRO A 247 12.40 4.35 15.74
N VAL A 248 11.07 4.43 15.74
CA VAL A 248 10.38 5.71 15.86
C VAL A 248 10.18 6.00 17.34
N TRP A 249 10.64 7.15 17.79
CA TRP A 249 10.41 7.63 19.14
C TRP A 249 9.30 8.66 19.14
N VAL A 250 8.25 8.41 19.91
CA VAL A 250 7.18 9.36 20.16
C VAL A 250 7.46 10.04 21.49
N GLU A 251 7.89 11.29 21.42
CA GLU A 251 8.17 12.12 22.61
C GLU A 251 6.85 12.58 23.23
N ARG A 252 6.80 12.62 24.56
CA ARG A 252 5.63 13.00 25.34
C ARG A 252 6.01 14.07 26.34
N ASN A 253 5.22 15.14 26.42
CA ASN A 253 5.50 16.26 27.32
C ASN A 253 5.51 15.81 28.80
N GLY A 254 6.69 15.82 29.41
CA GLY A 254 6.87 15.48 30.84
C GLY A 254 6.76 14.00 31.20
N GLN A 255 6.70 13.10 30.21
CA GLN A 255 6.60 11.64 30.39
C GLN A 255 7.69 10.91 29.62
N ALA A 256 7.90 9.61 29.93
CA ALA A 256 8.81 8.77 29.18
C ALA A 256 8.36 8.61 27.72
N PRO A 257 9.29 8.65 26.74
CA PRO A 257 8.96 8.45 25.34
C PRO A 257 8.55 7.01 25.06
N CYS A 258 7.75 6.79 24.01
CA CYS A 258 7.42 5.46 23.51
C CYS A 258 8.27 5.10 22.30
N MET A 259 8.74 3.85 22.25
CA MET A 259 9.53 3.31 21.16
C MET A 259 8.67 2.44 20.24
N ILE A 260 8.62 2.75 18.93
CA ILE A 260 7.88 1.95 17.95
C ILE A 260 8.87 1.26 17.00
N VAL A 261 8.71 -0.05 16.81
CA VAL A 261 9.51 -0.87 15.90
C VAL A 261 8.62 -1.72 14.98
N GLN A 262 9.09 -1.97 13.74
CA GLN A 262 8.42 -2.83 12.76
C GLN A 262 9.45 -3.36 11.75
N THR A 263 9.36 -4.64 11.34
CA THR A 263 10.42 -5.30 10.55
C THR A 263 10.23 -5.23 9.03
N GLY A 264 9.12 -4.70 8.55
CA GLY A 264 8.72 -4.81 7.14
C GLY A 264 7.77 -5.98 6.95
N SER A 265 8.08 -6.91 6.05
CA SER A 265 7.22 -8.06 5.77
C SER A 265 7.99 -9.26 5.22
N TYR A 266 7.31 -10.43 5.15
CA TYR A 266 7.75 -11.65 4.45
C TYR A 266 9.02 -12.28 5.06
N GLY A 267 9.29 -12.07 6.35
CA GLY A 267 10.49 -12.61 6.99
C GLY A 267 11.80 -12.09 6.41
N ARG A 268 11.79 -10.92 5.73
CA ARG A 268 13.01 -10.28 5.20
C ARG A 268 13.99 -9.86 6.28
N ASN A 269 13.47 -9.56 7.45
CA ASN A 269 14.25 -9.06 8.58
C ASN A 269 13.76 -9.67 9.89
N LEU A 270 14.66 -9.75 10.86
CA LEU A 270 14.37 -9.99 12.28
C LEU A 270 14.62 -8.68 13.03
N GLY A 271 13.68 -8.27 13.86
CA GLY A 271 13.89 -7.19 14.82
C GLY A 271 14.54 -7.74 16.10
N ASP A 272 15.61 -7.09 16.54
CA ASP A 272 16.30 -7.35 17.80
C ASP A 272 16.19 -6.08 18.65
N LEU A 273 15.22 -6.08 19.56
CA LEU A 273 14.86 -4.98 20.44
C LEU A 273 15.31 -5.26 21.86
N SER A 274 16.16 -4.40 22.39
CA SER A 274 16.59 -4.45 23.79
C SER A 274 16.03 -3.23 24.52
N LEU A 275 15.14 -3.47 25.46
CA LEU A 275 14.52 -2.45 26.31
C LEU A 275 15.17 -2.48 27.68
N THR A 276 15.70 -1.35 28.13
CA THR A 276 16.26 -1.19 29.48
C THR A 276 15.34 -0.32 30.30
N PHE A 277 14.91 -0.83 31.46
CA PHE A 277 14.09 -0.11 32.43
C PHE A 277 14.91 0.24 33.65
N ASP A 278 14.69 1.40 34.23
CA ASP A 278 15.28 1.80 35.49
C ASP A 278 14.61 1.09 36.69
N LYS A 279 15.11 1.35 37.91
CA LYS A 279 14.54 0.79 39.15
C LYS A 279 13.09 1.25 39.43
N ASN A 280 12.65 2.32 38.81
CA ASN A 280 11.29 2.85 38.96
C ASN A 280 10.34 2.31 37.89
N GLY A 281 10.84 1.47 36.95
CA GLY A 281 10.08 0.91 35.85
C GLY A 281 10.01 1.79 34.60
N ASN A 282 10.74 2.91 34.55
CA ASN A 282 10.73 3.78 33.38
C ASN A 282 11.70 3.28 32.29
N LEU A 283 11.28 3.38 31.04
CA LEU A 283 12.13 3.06 29.89
C LEU A 283 13.31 4.05 29.78
N VAL A 284 14.53 3.52 29.75
CA VAL A 284 15.76 4.31 29.62
C VAL A 284 16.16 4.42 28.16
N LYS A 285 15.78 5.50 27.48
CA LYS A 285 16.01 5.70 26.05
C LYS A 285 17.47 5.54 25.61
N PRO A 286 18.48 6.11 26.29
CA PRO A 286 19.89 5.97 25.86
C PRO A 286 20.44 4.54 25.94
N GLU A 287 19.83 3.68 26.78
CA GLU A 287 20.25 2.30 27.00
C GLU A 287 19.44 1.29 26.19
N SER A 288 18.25 1.72 25.70
CA SER A 288 17.40 0.89 24.85
C SER A 288 17.91 0.90 23.41
N ARG A 289 17.94 -0.27 22.77
CA ARG A 289 18.56 -0.46 21.45
C ARG A 289 17.62 -1.21 20.52
N TYR A 290 17.75 -0.94 19.25
CA TYR A 290 17.07 -1.67 18.20
C TYR A 290 18.01 -1.96 17.04
N LYS A 291 17.97 -3.19 16.56
CA LYS A 291 18.70 -3.62 15.39
C LYS A 291 17.78 -4.40 14.47
N LEU A 292 17.68 -3.95 13.23
CA LEU A 292 16.96 -4.66 12.18
C LEU A 292 17.95 -5.53 11.41
N ILE A 293 17.84 -6.86 11.54
CA ILE A 293 18.78 -7.84 10.98
C ILE A 293 18.21 -8.43 9.70
N PRO A 294 18.81 -8.17 8.52
CA PRO A 294 18.33 -8.73 7.28
C PRO A 294 18.60 -10.24 7.20
N ILE A 295 17.59 -11.00 6.78
CA ILE A 295 17.69 -12.45 6.58
C ILE A 295 18.22 -12.70 5.17
N THR A 296 19.48 -13.10 5.08
CA THR A 296 20.21 -13.29 3.83
C THR A 296 20.76 -14.70 3.70
N GLU A 297 21.23 -15.06 2.52
CA GLU A 297 21.88 -16.35 2.22
C GLU A 297 23.14 -16.66 3.06
N ARG A 298 23.69 -15.65 3.75
CA ARG A 298 24.84 -15.83 4.65
C ARG A 298 24.48 -16.46 5.98
N ILE A 299 23.18 -16.50 6.33
CA ILE A 299 22.69 -17.10 7.57
C ILE A 299 22.50 -18.59 7.34
N THR A 300 23.03 -19.41 8.21
CA THR A 300 22.86 -20.87 8.19
C THR A 300 21.37 -21.21 8.31
N GLN A 301 20.94 -22.23 7.58
CA GLN A 301 19.60 -22.79 7.70
C GLN A 301 19.53 -23.77 8.86
N GLU A 302 18.50 -23.65 9.70
CA GLU A 302 18.24 -24.59 10.77
C GLU A 302 17.69 -25.91 10.21
N PRO A 303 18.37 -27.06 10.42
CA PRO A 303 18.07 -28.29 9.68
C PRO A 303 16.66 -28.84 9.87
N ASP A 304 16.12 -28.83 11.09
CA ASP A 304 14.77 -29.34 11.38
C ASP A 304 13.67 -28.44 10.78
N ILE A 305 13.88 -27.13 10.78
CA ILE A 305 12.97 -26.17 10.14
C ILE A 305 13.04 -26.32 8.62
N GLN A 306 14.25 -26.46 8.05
CA GLN A 306 14.40 -26.67 6.60
C GLN A 306 13.73 -27.98 6.16
N ALA A 307 13.90 -29.05 6.90
CA ALA A 307 13.27 -30.33 6.59
C ALA A 307 11.73 -30.23 6.62
N TYR A 308 11.19 -29.46 7.58
CA TYR A 308 9.76 -29.22 7.66
C TYR A 308 9.26 -28.40 6.47
N VAL A 309 9.92 -27.30 6.12
CA VAL A 309 9.56 -26.46 4.94
C VAL A 309 9.61 -27.29 3.67
N THR A 310 10.70 -28.05 3.43
CA THR A 310 10.82 -28.91 2.25
C THR A 310 9.67 -29.93 2.12
N LYS A 311 9.21 -30.48 3.24
CA LYS A 311 8.05 -31.38 3.22
C LYS A 311 6.76 -30.67 2.81
N LEU A 312 6.58 -29.40 3.19
CA LEU A 312 5.41 -28.61 2.80
C LEU A 312 5.38 -28.31 1.28
N GLU A 313 6.54 -28.26 0.64
CA GLU A 313 6.69 -27.94 -0.78
C GLU A 313 6.33 -29.10 -1.72
N GLU A 314 6.45 -30.34 -1.25
CA GLU A 314 6.23 -31.54 -2.09
C GLU A 314 4.88 -31.53 -2.86
N PRO A 315 3.72 -31.21 -2.24
CA PRO A 315 2.45 -31.15 -2.95
C PRO A 315 2.37 -30.02 -3.99
N LEU A 316 3.21 -28.97 -3.84
CA LEU A 316 3.18 -27.77 -4.67
C LEU A 316 4.13 -27.84 -5.87
N LYS A 317 4.92 -28.90 -6.00
CA LYS A 317 5.93 -29.06 -7.03
C LYS A 317 5.37 -28.90 -8.45
N SER A 318 4.18 -29.43 -8.71
CA SER A 318 3.53 -29.32 -10.03
C SER A 318 3.20 -27.87 -10.40
N LEU A 319 2.94 -27.00 -9.44
CA LEU A 319 2.68 -25.57 -9.71
C LEU A 319 3.94 -24.88 -10.25
N ARG A 320 5.12 -25.23 -9.73
CA ARG A 320 6.43 -24.71 -10.16
C ARG A 320 6.85 -25.21 -11.54
N GLU A 321 6.50 -26.46 -11.85
CA GLU A 321 6.86 -27.10 -13.12
C GLU A 321 5.92 -26.71 -14.28
N THR A 322 4.75 -26.13 -13.99
CA THR A 322 3.78 -25.69 -15.01
C THR A 322 4.13 -24.29 -15.50
N HIS A 323 4.70 -24.21 -16.71
CA HIS A 323 5.08 -22.96 -17.35
C HIS A 323 3.93 -22.40 -18.19
N LEU A 324 3.64 -21.12 -18.05
CA LEU A 324 2.52 -20.45 -18.72
C LEU A 324 2.97 -19.42 -19.75
N SER A 325 3.97 -18.59 -19.43
CA SER A 325 4.41 -17.46 -20.24
C SER A 325 5.86 -17.07 -19.93
N VAL A 326 6.39 -16.07 -20.62
CA VAL A 326 7.71 -15.48 -20.34
C VAL A 326 7.61 -13.97 -20.22
N ALA A 327 8.06 -13.41 -19.09
CA ALA A 327 8.22 -11.98 -18.92
C ALA A 327 9.55 -11.50 -19.51
N THR A 328 9.52 -10.49 -20.38
CA THR A 328 10.74 -9.92 -21.01
C THR A 328 11.49 -8.98 -20.10
N ALA A 329 10.82 -8.45 -19.08
CA ALA A 329 11.36 -7.58 -18.03
C ALA A 329 10.52 -7.71 -16.76
N ASP A 330 11.01 -7.14 -15.66
CA ASP A 330 10.31 -7.16 -14.37
C ASP A 330 9.02 -6.33 -14.43
N PHE A 331 7.94 -6.87 -13.85
CA PHE A 331 6.72 -6.15 -13.49
C PHE A 331 6.76 -5.86 -11.99
N ASP A 332 7.09 -4.64 -11.64
CA ASP A 332 7.15 -4.24 -10.24
C ASP A 332 5.73 -3.99 -9.69
N ASN A 333 5.49 -4.54 -8.50
CA ASN A 333 4.25 -4.36 -7.76
C ASN A 333 4.39 -3.29 -6.67
N ALA A 334 5.40 -2.42 -6.71
CA ALA A 334 5.69 -1.45 -5.65
C ALA A 334 4.56 -0.41 -5.45
N TRP A 335 3.31 -0.89 -5.30
CA TRP A 335 2.08 -0.09 -5.20
C TRP A 335 2.12 0.97 -4.08
N ARG A 336 2.90 0.76 -3.03
CA ARG A 336 3.06 1.75 -1.94
C ARG A 336 3.73 3.04 -2.39
N PHE A 337 4.54 2.97 -3.44
CA PHE A 337 5.33 4.08 -3.93
C PHE A 337 4.78 4.68 -5.23
N TYR A 338 3.81 4.03 -5.87
CA TYR A 338 3.17 4.54 -7.08
C TYR A 338 1.96 5.42 -6.75
N LYS A 339 1.99 6.63 -7.26
CA LYS A 339 0.83 7.53 -7.31
C LYS A 339 0.06 7.38 -8.63
N ASN A 340 0.55 6.55 -9.52
CA ASN A 340 0.02 6.28 -10.86
C ASN A 340 -0.31 4.79 -10.97
N ASP A 341 -0.78 4.36 -12.13
CA ASP A 341 -0.97 2.96 -12.49
C ASP A 341 0.30 2.12 -12.34
N SER A 342 0.13 0.84 -12.01
CA SER A 342 1.23 -0.12 -11.92
C SER A 342 1.21 -1.05 -13.13
N PRO A 343 2.37 -1.34 -13.79
CA PRO A 343 2.38 -2.24 -14.94
C PRO A 343 1.77 -3.62 -14.68
N LEU A 344 1.94 -4.16 -13.46
CA LEU A 344 1.34 -5.44 -13.08
C LEU A 344 -0.16 -5.29 -12.82
N GLY A 345 -0.59 -4.24 -12.12
CA GLY A 345 -2.00 -3.97 -11.89
C GLY A 345 -2.76 -3.73 -13.18
N ASP A 346 -2.15 -3.00 -14.13
CA ASP A 346 -2.71 -2.81 -15.47
C ASP A 346 -2.91 -4.13 -16.23
N LEU A 347 -1.90 -5.01 -16.17
CA LEU A 347 -1.96 -6.33 -16.82
C LEU A 347 -3.08 -7.19 -16.20
N ILE A 348 -3.22 -7.18 -14.88
CA ILE A 348 -4.29 -7.91 -14.18
C ILE A 348 -5.65 -7.35 -14.57
N ALA A 349 -5.82 -6.02 -14.55
CA ALA A 349 -7.07 -5.39 -14.98
C ALA A 349 -7.39 -5.70 -16.45
N ASP A 350 -6.37 -5.77 -17.34
CA ASP A 350 -6.55 -6.19 -18.74
C ASP A 350 -7.03 -7.64 -18.83
N SER A 351 -6.49 -8.55 -18.01
CA SER A 351 -6.93 -9.95 -17.97
C SER A 351 -8.40 -10.08 -17.53
N PHE A 352 -8.84 -9.24 -16.59
CA PHE A 352 -10.25 -9.20 -16.16
C PHE A 352 -11.16 -8.61 -17.23
N LEU A 353 -10.71 -7.55 -17.91
CA LEU A 353 -11.45 -6.97 -19.03
C LEU A 353 -11.62 -8.00 -20.16
N GLU A 354 -10.58 -8.78 -20.43
CA GLU A 354 -10.64 -9.83 -21.44
C GLU A 354 -11.60 -10.95 -21.04
N ALA A 355 -11.54 -11.42 -19.79
CA ALA A 355 -12.44 -12.44 -19.26
C ALA A 355 -13.92 -11.97 -19.29
N GLY A 356 -14.15 -10.68 -19.03
CA GLY A 356 -15.49 -10.08 -19.02
C GLY A 356 -16.09 -9.76 -20.39
N LYS A 357 -15.39 -10.02 -21.51
CA LYS A 357 -15.87 -9.69 -22.87
C LYS A 357 -17.23 -10.31 -23.19
N SER A 358 -17.47 -11.55 -22.81
CA SER A 358 -18.76 -12.24 -23.03
C SER A 358 -19.92 -11.61 -22.27
N GLU A 359 -19.65 -10.88 -21.20
CA GLU A 359 -20.61 -10.14 -20.39
C GLU A 359 -20.64 -8.64 -20.73
N HIS A 360 -20.02 -8.25 -21.84
CA HIS A 360 -19.94 -6.86 -22.31
C HIS A 360 -19.29 -5.89 -21.31
N VAL A 361 -18.32 -6.39 -20.52
CA VAL A 361 -17.57 -5.57 -19.58
C VAL A 361 -16.80 -4.49 -20.33
N GLN A 362 -16.97 -3.24 -19.91
CA GLN A 362 -16.32 -2.07 -20.51
C GLN A 362 -15.15 -1.58 -19.65
N ILE A 363 -15.22 -1.80 -18.34
CA ILE A 363 -14.24 -1.34 -17.36
C ILE A 363 -13.92 -2.48 -16.41
N ALA A 364 -12.66 -2.78 -16.22
CA ALA A 364 -12.22 -3.72 -15.21
C ALA A 364 -11.31 -3.02 -14.19
N MET A 365 -11.37 -3.46 -12.94
CA MET A 365 -10.65 -2.84 -11.83
C MET A 365 -10.13 -3.91 -10.87
N GLU A 366 -8.91 -3.68 -10.35
CA GLU A 366 -8.35 -4.50 -9.28
C GLU A 366 -7.78 -3.63 -8.18
N ASN A 367 -8.08 -3.93 -6.92
CA ASN A 367 -7.48 -3.25 -5.78
C ASN A 367 -6.07 -3.77 -5.51
N ARG A 368 -5.13 -2.88 -5.28
CA ARG A 368 -3.70 -3.24 -5.12
C ARG A 368 -3.44 -4.17 -3.94
N GLY A 369 -4.29 -4.14 -2.92
CA GLY A 369 -4.21 -5.05 -1.78
C GLY A 369 -4.35 -6.51 -2.20
N GLY A 370 -5.08 -6.79 -3.28
CA GLY A 370 -5.22 -8.11 -3.88
C GLY A 370 -3.97 -8.63 -4.58
N ILE A 371 -3.03 -7.74 -4.97
CA ILE A 371 -1.83 -8.07 -5.74
C ILE A 371 -0.65 -8.29 -4.78
N ARG A 372 -0.26 -9.52 -4.53
CA ARG A 372 0.66 -9.86 -3.42
C ARG A 372 2.10 -10.13 -3.85
N SER A 373 2.36 -10.44 -5.11
CA SER A 373 3.70 -10.71 -5.63
C SER A 373 4.02 -9.83 -6.84
N ARG A 374 5.25 -9.88 -7.32
CA ARG A 374 5.73 -9.25 -8.55
C ARG A 374 6.11 -10.32 -9.56
N ILE A 375 6.28 -9.95 -10.83
CA ILE A 375 6.84 -10.82 -11.85
C ILE A 375 8.28 -10.39 -12.13
N GLU A 376 9.22 -11.28 -11.97
CA GLU A 376 10.60 -11.07 -12.42
C GLU A 376 10.74 -11.49 -13.88
N LYS A 377 11.70 -10.89 -14.59
CA LYS A 377 12.07 -11.31 -15.94
C LYS A 377 12.38 -12.80 -15.97
N GLY A 378 11.75 -13.53 -16.88
CA GLY A 378 11.91 -14.97 -17.04
C GLY A 378 10.60 -15.72 -17.15
N THR A 379 10.64 -17.01 -16.87
CA THR A 379 9.47 -17.89 -16.95
C THR A 379 8.43 -17.55 -15.88
N ILE A 380 7.17 -17.50 -16.30
CA ILE A 380 6.01 -17.36 -15.41
C ILE A 380 5.40 -18.75 -15.23
N THR A 381 5.34 -19.22 -14.00
CA THR A 381 4.77 -20.51 -13.62
C THR A 381 3.35 -20.36 -13.07
N LEU A 382 2.64 -21.47 -12.94
CA LEU A 382 1.33 -21.49 -12.28
C LEU A 382 1.45 -21.06 -10.81
N GLU A 383 2.53 -21.45 -10.11
CA GLU A 383 2.83 -20.97 -8.76
C GLU A 383 2.88 -19.43 -8.71
N LYS A 384 3.54 -18.79 -9.69
CA LYS A 384 3.62 -17.33 -9.74
C LYS A 384 2.25 -16.66 -9.89
N VAL A 385 1.33 -17.26 -10.63
CA VAL A 385 -0.06 -16.76 -10.73
C VAL A 385 -0.76 -16.82 -9.38
N GLU A 386 -0.60 -17.91 -8.64
CA GLU A 386 -1.17 -18.06 -7.30
C GLU A 386 -0.52 -17.14 -6.27
N GLU A 387 0.76 -16.83 -6.40
CA GLU A 387 1.43 -15.82 -5.56
C GLU A 387 0.96 -14.39 -5.86
N ILE A 388 0.61 -14.08 -7.10
CA ILE A 388 0.14 -12.75 -7.50
C ILE A 388 -1.26 -12.49 -6.96
N LEU A 389 -2.18 -13.45 -7.14
CA LEU A 389 -3.58 -13.37 -6.71
C LEU A 389 -3.92 -14.58 -5.82
N PRO A 390 -3.46 -14.61 -4.55
CA PRO A 390 -3.55 -15.79 -3.71
C PRO A 390 -4.90 -15.94 -3.01
N PHE A 391 -5.78 -14.93 -3.09
CA PHE A 391 -7.06 -14.93 -2.38
C PHE A 391 -8.09 -15.83 -3.05
N ASP A 392 -9.00 -16.41 -2.24
CA ASP A 392 -10.16 -17.18 -2.72
C ASP A 392 -11.30 -16.24 -3.16
N ASN A 393 -10.95 -15.28 -4.01
CA ASN A 393 -11.88 -14.30 -4.57
C ASN A 393 -12.30 -14.70 -6.00
N HIS A 394 -13.43 -14.16 -6.44
CA HIS A 394 -14.02 -14.40 -7.76
C HIS A 394 -14.20 -13.09 -8.53
N LEU A 395 -14.25 -13.17 -9.85
CA LEU A 395 -14.53 -12.01 -10.68
C LEU A 395 -16.03 -11.71 -10.67
N ALA A 396 -16.43 -10.60 -10.05
CA ALA A 396 -17.79 -10.08 -10.11
C ALA A 396 -17.95 -9.10 -11.26
N SER A 397 -19.13 -9.08 -11.89
CA SER A 397 -19.49 -8.07 -12.86
C SER A 397 -20.83 -7.42 -12.52
N ALA A 398 -21.02 -6.16 -12.86
CA ALA A 398 -22.24 -5.41 -12.56
C ALA A 398 -22.42 -4.21 -13.48
N THR A 399 -23.65 -3.72 -13.60
CA THR A 399 -24.00 -2.45 -14.23
C THR A 399 -24.04 -1.35 -13.17
N VAL A 400 -23.26 -0.28 -13.37
CA VAL A 400 -23.18 0.85 -12.45
C VAL A 400 -23.48 2.16 -13.17
N THR A 401 -24.02 3.16 -12.45
CA THR A 401 -24.10 4.52 -12.96
C THR A 401 -22.73 5.19 -12.91
N GLY A 402 -22.46 6.18 -13.77
CA GLY A 402 -21.21 6.92 -13.72
C GLY A 402 -21.01 7.63 -12.37
N LYS A 403 -22.09 8.11 -11.75
CA LYS A 403 -22.04 8.69 -10.40
C LYS A 403 -21.54 7.68 -9.36
N LEU A 404 -21.99 6.41 -9.44
CA LEU A 404 -21.53 5.35 -8.54
C LEU A 404 -20.08 4.97 -8.82
N LEU A 405 -19.67 4.90 -10.08
CA LEU A 405 -18.30 4.67 -10.49
C LEU A 405 -17.37 5.77 -9.95
N LEU A 406 -17.70 7.05 -10.18
CA LEU A 406 -16.90 8.18 -9.71
C LEU A 406 -16.81 8.24 -8.18
N LYS A 407 -17.89 7.91 -7.44
CA LYS A 407 -17.87 7.80 -5.98
C LYS A 407 -16.83 6.77 -5.52
N ASN A 408 -16.76 5.60 -6.16
CA ASN A 408 -15.82 4.56 -5.81
C ASN A 408 -14.37 4.88 -6.25
N LEU A 409 -14.19 5.62 -7.35
CA LEU A 409 -12.87 6.17 -7.70
C LEU A 409 -12.39 7.20 -6.67
N GLU A 410 -13.26 8.07 -6.17
CA GLU A 410 -12.95 8.99 -5.05
C GLU A 410 -12.50 8.22 -3.81
N HIS A 411 -13.19 7.10 -3.49
CA HIS A 411 -12.82 6.24 -2.38
C HIS A 411 -11.43 5.62 -2.60
N SER A 412 -11.14 5.13 -3.80
CA SER A 412 -9.84 4.56 -4.17
C SER A 412 -8.67 5.51 -3.89
N VAL A 413 -8.81 6.79 -4.22
CA VAL A 413 -7.76 7.81 -4.03
C VAL A 413 -7.85 8.53 -2.69
N GLY A 414 -8.83 8.20 -1.86
CA GLY A 414 -9.01 8.72 -0.52
C GLY A 414 -8.03 8.07 0.48
N GLY A 415 -7.56 8.80 1.51
CA GLY A 415 -6.68 8.28 2.53
C GLY A 415 -5.26 7.94 2.06
N SER A 416 -4.61 6.94 2.68
CA SER A 416 -3.31 6.44 2.23
C SER A 416 -3.48 5.70 0.89
N LEU A 417 -2.49 5.77 0.00
CA LEU A 417 -2.47 4.97 -1.23
C LEU A 417 -2.11 3.51 -0.91
N GLY A 418 -2.95 2.88 -0.13
CA GLY A 418 -2.80 1.52 0.34
C GLY A 418 -3.49 0.49 -0.55
N GLY A 419 -3.93 -0.61 0.05
CA GLY A 419 -4.55 -1.75 -0.64
C GLY A 419 -5.78 -1.38 -1.47
N ARG A 420 -6.56 -0.39 -1.04
CA ARG A 420 -7.77 0.06 -1.76
C ARG A 420 -7.52 0.79 -3.08
N PHE A 421 -6.30 1.26 -3.38
CA PHE A 421 -6.05 1.93 -4.66
C PHE A 421 -6.30 0.99 -5.83
N LEU A 422 -7.07 1.44 -6.83
CA LEU A 422 -7.45 0.64 -7.99
C LEU A 422 -6.47 0.82 -9.15
N ASP A 423 -6.02 -0.28 -9.74
CA ASP A 423 -5.53 -0.33 -11.11
C ASP A 423 -6.71 -0.67 -12.05
N VAL A 424 -6.72 -0.15 -13.27
CA VAL A 424 -7.91 -0.15 -14.12
C VAL A 424 -7.62 -0.55 -15.58
N ALA A 425 -8.61 -1.14 -16.24
CA ALA A 425 -8.63 -1.37 -17.69
C ALA A 425 -9.93 -0.82 -18.30
N GLY A 426 -9.88 -0.34 -19.55
CA GLY A 426 -11.01 0.33 -20.18
C GLY A 426 -11.37 1.69 -19.57
N LEU A 427 -10.62 2.15 -18.59
CA LEU A 427 -10.80 3.40 -17.86
C LEU A 427 -9.48 4.18 -17.78
N LYS A 428 -9.55 5.50 -17.77
CA LYS A 428 -8.46 6.41 -17.42
C LYS A 428 -8.98 7.50 -16.51
N PHE A 429 -8.21 7.87 -15.48
CA PHE A 429 -8.60 9.00 -14.64
C PHE A 429 -7.40 9.76 -14.09
N ALA A 430 -7.63 11.03 -13.76
CA ALA A 430 -6.69 11.85 -13.02
C ALA A 430 -7.31 12.30 -11.70
N TYR A 431 -6.48 12.44 -10.67
CA TYR A 431 -6.94 12.83 -9.35
C TYR A 431 -5.98 13.80 -8.66
N ASP A 432 -6.54 14.70 -7.84
CA ASP A 432 -5.81 15.65 -7.02
C ASP A 432 -6.07 15.37 -5.52
N ARG A 433 -5.05 14.94 -4.81
CA ARG A 433 -5.16 14.61 -3.38
C ARG A 433 -5.27 15.82 -2.46
N GLU A 434 -4.89 17.01 -2.94
CA GLU A 434 -5.03 18.26 -2.16
C GLU A 434 -6.48 18.74 -2.09
N LYS A 435 -7.34 18.18 -2.95
CA LYS A 435 -8.76 18.47 -2.93
C LYS A 435 -9.49 17.76 -1.78
N PRO A 436 -10.58 18.32 -1.28
CA PRO A 436 -11.46 17.64 -0.34
C PRO A 436 -11.95 16.29 -0.89
N TYR A 437 -12.25 15.37 0.02
CA TYR A 437 -12.89 14.11 -0.38
C TYR A 437 -14.22 14.40 -1.10
N GLY A 438 -14.45 13.71 -2.22
CA GLY A 438 -15.57 13.94 -3.13
C GLY A 438 -15.28 14.91 -4.29
N GLU A 439 -14.11 15.57 -4.29
CA GLU A 439 -13.68 16.50 -5.34
C GLU A 439 -12.30 16.14 -5.94
N ARG A 440 -11.75 14.98 -5.57
CA ARG A 440 -10.39 14.57 -5.95
C ARG A 440 -10.30 14.09 -7.38
N ILE A 441 -11.35 13.43 -7.91
CA ILE A 441 -11.35 12.97 -9.31
C ILE A 441 -11.48 14.19 -10.23
N ALA A 442 -10.38 14.53 -10.88
CA ALA A 442 -10.32 15.66 -11.80
C ALA A 442 -11.06 15.36 -13.13
N PHE A 443 -10.91 14.15 -13.64
CA PHE A 443 -11.68 13.59 -14.77
C PHE A 443 -11.56 12.07 -14.79
N ALA A 444 -12.53 11.43 -15.46
CA ALA A 444 -12.50 10.00 -15.79
C ALA A 444 -13.00 9.78 -17.21
N LEU A 445 -12.34 8.86 -17.93
CA LEU A 445 -12.66 8.51 -19.31
C LEU A 445 -12.78 7.01 -19.43
N TYR A 446 -13.80 6.53 -20.11
CA TYR A 446 -13.94 5.14 -20.51
C TYR A 446 -13.69 4.96 -22.00
N GLN A 447 -13.33 3.77 -22.42
CA GLN A 447 -13.16 3.43 -23.82
C GLN A 447 -14.48 2.85 -24.36
N ASP A 448 -15.07 3.51 -25.38
CA ASP A 448 -16.30 3.03 -26.03
C ASP A 448 -16.03 1.83 -26.96
N ASP A 449 -17.09 1.20 -27.48
CA ASP A 449 -17.02 0.02 -28.34
C ASP A 449 -16.23 0.27 -29.67
N LYS A 450 -15.99 1.53 -30.02
CA LYS A 450 -15.19 1.95 -31.18
C LYS A 450 -13.72 2.21 -30.79
N GLY A 451 -13.34 1.95 -29.54
CA GLY A 451 -12.00 2.22 -29.03
C GLY A 451 -11.71 3.70 -28.76
N LYS A 452 -12.73 4.58 -28.78
CA LYS A 452 -12.57 6.01 -28.48
C LYS A 452 -12.74 6.29 -26.99
N TRP A 453 -11.93 7.20 -26.47
CA TRP A 453 -12.04 7.67 -25.09
C TRP A 453 -13.14 8.71 -24.96
N GLN A 454 -14.11 8.45 -24.09
CA GLN A 454 -15.27 9.29 -23.79
C GLN A 454 -15.30 9.65 -22.31
N PRO A 455 -15.78 10.84 -21.93
CA PRO A 455 -15.93 11.18 -20.51
C PRO A 455 -16.99 10.29 -19.85
N VAL A 456 -16.70 9.87 -18.62
CA VAL A 456 -17.68 9.23 -17.75
C VAL A 456 -18.75 10.28 -17.40
N GLN A 457 -20.02 9.97 -17.71
CA GLN A 457 -21.16 10.84 -17.42
C GLN A 457 -21.87 10.30 -16.17
N ASP A 458 -22.24 11.14 -15.22
CA ASP A 458 -22.94 10.76 -13.99
C ASP A 458 -24.17 9.88 -14.24
N SER A 459 -24.96 10.23 -15.25
CA SER A 459 -26.17 9.50 -15.67
C SER A 459 -25.91 8.35 -16.63
N GLY A 460 -24.67 8.19 -17.12
CA GLY A 460 -24.28 7.07 -17.98
C GLY A 460 -24.30 5.75 -17.20
N THR A 461 -24.43 4.64 -17.93
CA THR A 461 -24.36 3.29 -17.38
C THR A 461 -23.17 2.55 -17.96
N TYR A 462 -22.45 1.84 -17.10
CA TYR A 462 -21.20 1.15 -17.44
C TYR A 462 -21.22 -0.26 -16.89
N ARG A 463 -20.86 -1.24 -17.71
CA ARG A 463 -20.65 -2.61 -17.28
C ARG A 463 -19.23 -2.74 -16.74
N ILE A 464 -19.10 -3.05 -15.46
CA ILE A 464 -17.80 -3.17 -14.77
C ILE A 464 -17.52 -4.60 -14.37
N ALA A 465 -16.23 -4.94 -14.18
CA ALA A 465 -15.78 -6.16 -13.50
C ALA A 465 -14.72 -5.83 -12.45
N MET A 466 -14.76 -6.51 -11.34
CA MET A 466 -13.77 -6.41 -10.26
C MET A 466 -13.86 -7.60 -9.32
N THR A 467 -12.96 -7.69 -8.35
CA THR A 467 -13.03 -8.73 -7.32
C THR A 467 -14.33 -8.66 -6.52
N ASP A 468 -14.97 -9.82 -6.26
CA ASP A 468 -16.16 -9.95 -5.42
C ASP A 468 -15.91 -9.40 -3.99
N TYR A 469 -14.69 -9.51 -3.49
CA TYR A 469 -14.27 -8.92 -2.22
C TYR A 469 -14.54 -7.41 -2.19
N SER A 470 -13.95 -6.65 -3.13
CA SER A 470 -14.18 -5.20 -3.20
C SER A 470 -15.63 -4.86 -3.55
N PHE A 471 -16.26 -5.65 -4.42
CA PHE A 471 -17.66 -5.45 -4.81
C PHE A 471 -18.63 -5.59 -3.63
N THR A 472 -18.37 -6.50 -2.70
CA THR A 472 -19.22 -6.74 -1.51
C THR A 472 -18.87 -5.89 -0.29
N GLY A 473 -17.92 -4.96 -0.42
CA GLY A 473 -17.60 -3.97 0.61
C GLY A 473 -16.19 -4.06 1.18
N GLY A 474 -15.35 -4.98 0.69
CA GLY A 474 -13.94 -5.04 1.05
C GLY A 474 -13.23 -3.72 0.75
N GLU A 475 -12.23 -3.37 1.57
CA GLU A 475 -11.53 -2.08 1.53
C GLU A 475 -12.46 -0.85 1.69
N GLY A 476 -13.74 -1.05 2.07
CA GLY A 476 -14.74 0.01 2.24
C GLY A 476 -15.43 0.48 0.96
N TYR A 477 -15.34 -0.25 -0.15
CA TYR A 477 -16.07 0.03 -1.38
C TYR A 477 -17.58 -0.11 -1.20
N ASP A 478 -18.36 0.69 -1.95
CA ASP A 478 -19.83 0.67 -1.86
C ASP A 478 -20.45 0.59 -3.26
N PHE A 479 -20.83 -0.63 -3.64
CA PHE A 479 -21.52 -0.94 -4.88
C PHE A 479 -22.96 -1.41 -4.69
N LYS A 480 -23.58 -1.15 -3.51
CA LYS A 480 -24.95 -1.59 -3.19
C LYS A 480 -26.02 -1.13 -4.18
N ALA A 481 -25.77 -0.02 -4.88
CA ALA A 481 -26.70 0.52 -5.89
C ALA A 481 -26.42 -0.02 -7.32
N ALA A 482 -25.51 -0.98 -7.47
CA ALA A 482 -25.27 -1.66 -8.75
C ALA A 482 -26.44 -2.57 -9.12
N THR A 483 -26.63 -2.77 -10.42
CA THR A 483 -27.65 -3.66 -10.99
C THR A 483 -27.01 -4.73 -11.87
N ASP A 484 -27.79 -5.72 -12.32
CA ASP A 484 -27.29 -6.84 -13.14
C ASP A 484 -26.02 -7.48 -12.60
N VAL A 485 -26.02 -7.74 -11.29
CA VAL A 485 -24.86 -8.29 -10.61
C VAL A 485 -24.70 -9.77 -10.94
N SER A 486 -23.50 -10.13 -11.42
CA SER A 486 -23.10 -11.51 -11.66
C SER A 486 -21.86 -11.79 -10.81
N MET A 487 -21.95 -12.82 -9.95
CA MET A 487 -20.80 -13.33 -9.21
C MET A 487 -20.20 -14.49 -10.00
N GLY A 488 -18.99 -14.34 -10.48
CA GLY A 488 -18.29 -15.38 -11.22
C GLY A 488 -18.07 -16.64 -10.38
N LYS A 489 -17.92 -17.78 -11.05
CA LYS A 489 -17.68 -19.08 -10.38
C LYS A 489 -16.21 -19.46 -10.37
N GLU A 490 -15.41 -18.87 -11.25
CA GLU A 490 -13.98 -19.12 -11.34
C GLU A 490 -13.22 -18.22 -10.37
N LYS A 491 -12.20 -18.77 -9.72
CA LYS A 491 -11.29 -17.99 -8.87
C LYS A 491 -10.63 -16.88 -9.68
N LEU A 492 -10.33 -15.78 -9.02
CA LEU A 492 -9.80 -14.56 -9.64
C LEU A 492 -8.45 -14.77 -10.36
N ASN A 493 -7.65 -15.74 -9.94
CA ASN A 493 -6.39 -16.09 -10.59
C ASN A 493 -6.56 -16.85 -11.94
N ILE A 494 -7.75 -17.42 -12.22
CA ILE A 494 -8.02 -18.14 -13.48
C ILE A 494 -8.04 -17.20 -14.69
N PRO A 495 -8.71 -16.04 -14.70
CA PRO A 495 -8.55 -15.03 -15.75
C PRO A 495 -7.10 -14.67 -16.05
N LEU A 496 -6.29 -14.41 -15.01
CA LEU A 496 -4.87 -14.09 -15.17
C LEU A 496 -4.07 -15.28 -15.77
N ARG A 497 -4.34 -16.50 -15.31
CA ARG A 497 -3.75 -17.70 -15.86
C ARG A 497 -4.08 -17.84 -17.35
N LYS A 498 -5.36 -17.77 -17.73
CA LYS A 498 -5.81 -17.84 -19.14
C LYS A 498 -5.15 -16.76 -20.00
N PHE A 499 -4.99 -15.55 -19.44
CA PHE A 499 -4.29 -14.47 -20.11
C PHE A 499 -2.83 -14.85 -20.41
N PHE A 500 -2.09 -15.41 -19.46
CA PHE A 500 -0.71 -15.87 -19.70
C PHE A 500 -0.65 -17.02 -20.70
N GLU A 501 -1.56 -17.99 -20.63
CA GLU A 501 -1.65 -19.08 -21.61
C GLU A 501 -1.89 -18.58 -23.03
N ALA A 502 -2.66 -17.50 -23.21
CA ALA A 502 -2.92 -16.85 -24.50
C ALA A 502 -1.78 -15.96 -24.99
N HIS A 503 -0.88 -15.51 -24.09
CA HIS A 503 0.22 -14.61 -24.37
C HIS A 503 1.57 -15.26 -24.01
N PRO A 504 2.19 -16.01 -24.96
CA PRO A 504 3.45 -16.74 -24.69
C PRO A 504 4.60 -15.85 -24.19
N GLN A 505 4.51 -14.55 -24.47
CA GLN A 505 5.49 -13.56 -24.03
C GLN A 505 4.79 -12.25 -23.66
N ILE A 506 5.15 -11.68 -22.51
CA ILE A 506 4.63 -10.41 -22.04
C ILE A 506 5.74 -9.41 -21.72
N SER A 507 5.42 -8.15 -21.84
CA SER A 507 6.33 -7.03 -21.51
C SER A 507 5.58 -5.99 -20.70
N PRO A 508 6.19 -5.38 -19.66
CA PRO A 508 5.55 -4.28 -18.94
C PRO A 508 5.33 -3.10 -19.88
N ALA A 509 4.09 -2.69 -19.98
CA ALA A 509 3.70 -1.48 -20.71
C ALA A 509 3.48 -0.33 -19.71
N LYS A 510 3.89 0.88 -20.10
CA LYS A 510 3.48 2.10 -19.39
C LYS A 510 2.19 2.57 -20.03
N SER A 511 1.07 2.22 -19.44
CA SER A 511 -0.26 2.47 -20.03
C SER A 511 -0.83 3.84 -19.66
N HIS A 512 -0.29 4.46 -18.61
CA HIS A 512 -0.67 5.82 -18.18
C HIS A 512 -2.20 6.00 -18.06
N ARG A 513 -2.82 5.11 -17.31
CA ARG A 513 -4.26 5.08 -17.08
C ARG A 513 -4.66 5.96 -15.91
N ILE A 514 -3.77 6.08 -14.92
CA ILE A 514 -4.02 6.80 -13.68
C ILE A 514 -2.94 7.85 -13.47
N CYS A 515 -3.32 9.06 -13.12
CA CYS A 515 -2.41 10.15 -12.90
C CYS A 515 -2.75 10.95 -11.66
N ALA A 516 -1.81 11.06 -10.72
CA ALA A 516 -1.88 12.05 -9.67
C ALA A 516 -1.50 13.42 -10.23
N VAL A 517 -2.35 14.41 -10.02
CA VAL A 517 -2.08 15.81 -10.37
C VAL A 517 -1.99 16.63 -9.09
N ALA A 518 -1.13 17.64 -9.08
CA ALA A 518 -1.09 18.63 -8.01
C ALA A 518 -1.59 19.96 -8.55
N GLY A 519 -2.68 20.48 -7.99
CA GLY A 519 -3.32 21.69 -8.41
C GLY A 519 -4.58 21.47 -9.27
N THR A 520 -5.28 22.53 -9.63
CA THR A 520 -6.57 22.45 -10.29
C THR A 520 -6.41 22.06 -11.76
N VAL A 521 -6.87 20.88 -12.14
CA VAL A 521 -7.07 20.50 -13.55
C VAL A 521 -8.41 21.12 -13.98
N THR A 522 -8.38 22.18 -14.76
CA THR A 522 -9.56 23.00 -15.02
C THR A 522 -10.26 22.67 -16.32
N ASN A 523 -9.61 21.99 -17.28
CA ASN A 523 -10.28 21.63 -18.52
C ASN A 523 -9.72 20.35 -19.12
N TYR A 524 -10.60 19.40 -19.35
CA TYR A 524 -10.38 18.25 -20.21
C TYR A 524 -11.23 18.42 -21.47
N VAL A 525 -10.62 18.27 -22.64
CA VAL A 525 -11.33 18.40 -23.90
C VAL A 525 -11.41 17.09 -24.64
N THR A 526 -12.61 16.66 -24.93
CA THR A 526 -12.97 15.40 -25.61
C THR A 526 -13.18 15.52 -27.11
N SER A 527 -12.76 16.62 -27.73
CA SER A 527 -13.00 16.80 -29.18
C SER A 527 -11.95 16.04 -30.01
N ASP A 528 -12.35 15.63 -31.22
CA ASP A 528 -11.47 15.07 -32.26
C ASP A 528 -10.31 16.03 -32.63
N LYS A 529 -10.41 17.29 -32.23
CA LYS A 529 -9.36 18.29 -32.33
C LYS A 529 -8.92 18.66 -30.94
N PRO A 530 -7.72 18.21 -30.48
CA PRO A 530 -7.24 18.58 -29.17
C PRO A 530 -7.06 20.11 -29.10
N HIS A 531 -7.81 20.74 -28.21
CA HIS A 531 -7.69 22.15 -27.90
C HIS A 531 -7.76 22.35 -26.40
N ILE A 532 -7.10 23.38 -25.91
CA ILE A 532 -7.15 23.76 -24.51
C ILE A 532 -7.95 25.05 -24.42
N ALA A 533 -9.09 25.00 -23.73
CA ALA A 533 -9.87 26.19 -23.46
C ALA A 533 -9.18 27.03 -22.38
N LEU A 534 -8.70 28.21 -22.71
CA LEU A 534 -8.02 29.11 -21.79
C LEU A 534 -8.94 30.15 -21.13
N ASP A 535 -10.22 30.08 -21.39
CA ASP A 535 -11.27 30.99 -20.90
C ASP A 535 -11.40 30.96 -19.36
N SER A 536 -11.04 29.84 -18.73
CA SER A 536 -11.00 29.74 -17.27
C SER A 536 -9.72 30.30 -16.66
N VAL A 537 -8.71 30.66 -17.44
CA VAL A 537 -7.47 31.26 -16.94
C VAL A 537 -7.66 32.79 -16.87
N SER A 538 -8.28 33.25 -15.83
CA SER A 538 -8.34 34.68 -15.53
C SER A 538 -6.96 35.18 -15.15
N ASN A 539 -6.46 36.14 -15.92
CA ASN A 539 -5.24 36.91 -15.65
C ASN A 539 -3.91 36.09 -15.68
N LEU A 540 -3.31 36.00 -16.85
CA LEU A 540 -1.97 35.42 -17.06
C LEU A 540 -0.82 36.40 -16.81
N ALA A 541 -1.12 37.67 -16.52
CA ALA A 541 -0.08 38.67 -16.25
C ALA A 541 0.77 38.27 -15.03
N GLY A 542 2.08 38.26 -15.18
CA GLY A 542 3.02 37.85 -14.13
C GLY A 542 3.12 36.35 -13.89
N LYS A 543 2.39 35.49 -14.63
CA LYS A 543 2.48 34.04 -14.51
C LYS A 543 3.44 33.46 -15.55
N LYS A 544 4.13 32.38 -15.16
CA LYS A 544 4.98 31.61 -16.08
C LYS A 544 4.13 30.52 -16.72
N LEU A 545 4.16 30.44 -18.05
CA LEU A 545 3.57 29.34 -18.81
C LEU A 545 4.68 28.43 -19.33
N ALA A 546 4.51 27.15 -19.17
CA ALA A 546 5.37 26.14 -19.74
C ALA A 546 4.53 25.08 -20.47
N LEU A 547 4.93 24.78 -21.70
CA LEU A 547 4.31 23.74 -22.51
C LEU A 547 5.18 22.49 -22.43
N TYR A 548 4.56 21.39 -22.04
CA TYR A 548 5.21 20.09 -21.94
C TYR A 548 4.50 19.10 -22.86
N THR A 549 5.26 18.15 -23.40
CA THR A 549 4.70 16.92 -23.91
C THR A 549 4.99 15.82 -22.89
N SER A 550 4.00 15.07 -22.49
CA SER A 550 4.14 14.00 -21.52
C SER A 550 3.68 12.68 -22.10
N ASN A 551 4.38 11.60 -21.80
CA ASN A 551 3.93 10.26 -22.08
C ASN A 551 2.86 9.79 -21.08
N ASN A 552 2.59 10.58 -20.04
CA ASN A 552 1.59 10.37 -18.99
C ASN A 552 0.38 11.28 -19.19
N LEU A 553 -0.76 10.90 -18.58
CA LEU A 553 -1.98 11.70 -18.50
C LEU A 553 -1.81 13.05 -17.80
N GLY A 554 -0.65 13.32 -17.25
CA GLY A 554 -0.40 14.52 -16.48
C GLY A 554 1.05 14.61 -16.07
N VAL A 555 1.27 15.16 -14.96
CA VAL A 555 2.55 15.61 -14.46
C VAL A 555 2.88 14.81 -13.20
N THR A 556 4.00 14.13 -13.18
CA THR A 556 4.48 13.51 -11.93
C THR A 556 5.01 14.57 -10.98
N THR A 557 4.69 14.45 -9.71
CA THR A 557 5.27 15.28 -8.65
C THR A 557 6.41 14.53 -7.95
N ASP A 558 7.47 15.24 -7.58
CA ASP A 558 8.49 14.71 -6.66
C ASP A 558 7.97 14.65 -5.20
N ALA A 559 8.81 14.19 -4.28
CA ALA A 559 8.48 14.08 -2.86
C ALA A 559 8.11 15.42 -2.18
N SER A 560 8.45 16.56 -2.81
CA SER A 560 8.10 17.91 -2.33
C SER A 560 6.78 18.42 -2.90
N GLY A 561 6.09 17.63 -3.73
CA GLY A 561 4.91 18.06 -4.48
C GLY A 561 5.25 18.92 -5.72
N ALA A 562 6.53 19.08 -6.05
CA ALA A 562 6.94 19.77 -7.26
C ALA A 562 6.70 18.86 -8.47
N VAL A 563 6.12 19.45 -9.51
CA VAL A 563 5.84 18.74 -10.75
C VAL A 563 7.14 18.46 -11.48
N LEU A 564 7.43 17.17 -11.69
CA LEU A 564 8.50 16.75 -12.59
C LEU A 564 7.91 16.55 -13.98
N PRO A 565 8.27 17.38 -14.97
CA PRO A 565 7.97 17.05 -16.36
C PRO A 565 8.78 15.80 -16.71
N LEU A 566 8.10 14.80 -17.25
CA LEU A 566 8.76 13.56 -17.72
C LEU A 566 9.71 13.84 -18.89
N ASP A 567 9.47 14.91 -19.62
CA ASP A 567 10.31 15.42 -20.71
C ASP A 567 10.68 16.88 -20.44
N ALA A 568 11.78 17.34 -21.02
CA ALA A 568 12.13 18.76 -20.98
C ALA A 568 10.98 19.61 -21.58
N PRO A 569 10.72 20.80 -21.04
CA PRO A 569 9.69 21.68 -21.59
C PRO A 569 9.96 21.94 -23.07
N VAL A 570 8.93 21.74 -23.91
CA VAL A 570 9.00 22.04 -25.34
C VAL A 570 9.15 23.55 -25.53
N ALA A 571 8.56 24.34 -24.62
CA ALA A 571 8.69 25.78 -24.63
C ALA A 571 8.35 26.41 -23.27
N LEU A 572 9.07 27.44 -22.92
CA LEU A 572 8.81 28.33 -21.80
C LEU A 572 8.24 29.65 -22.35
N LEU A 573 7.01 29.96 -21.98
CA LEU A 573 6.33 31.19 -22.35
C LEU A 573 6.22 32.07 -21.10
N ARG A 574 6.99 33.14 -21.04
CA ARG A 574 6.89 34.16 -19.98
C ARG A 574 6.07 35.32 -20.49
N ASP A 575 5.11 35.78 -19.70
CA ASP A 575 4.33 37.00 -19.95
C ASP A 575 3.67 37.06 -21.34
N CYS A 576 3.18 35.90 -21.86
CA CYS A 576 2.52 35.85 -23.15
C CYS A 576 1.05 36.27 -23.01
N PRO A 577 0.58 37.31 -23.70
CA PRO A 577 -0.85 37.63 -23.75
C PRO A 577 -1.66 36.47 -24.33
N VAL A 578 -2.85 36.19 -23.76
CA VAL A 578 -3.73 35.09 -24.19
C VAL A 578 -4.01 35.13 -25.69
N ALA A 579 -4.20 36.32 -26.27
CA ALA A 579 -4.45 36.49 -27.71
C ALA A 579 -3.26 36.05 -28.61
N GLN A 580 -2.05 36.00 -28.07
CA GLN A 580 -0.85 35.59 -28.83
C GLN A 580 -0.42 34.15 -28.53
N PHE A 581 -1.07 33.49 -27.55
CA PHE A 581 -0.67 32.16 -27.08
C PHE A 581 -0.74 31.11 -28.22
N GLY A 582 -1.82 31.09 -28.98
CA GLY A 582 -1.99 30.15 -30.11
C GLY A 582 -0.90 30.29 -31.17
N ALA A 583 -0.58 31.53 -31.56
CA ALA A 583 0.47 31.81 -32.54
C ALA A 583 1.85 31.38 -32.03
N ARG A 584 2.15 31.66 -30.77
CA ARG A 584 3.42 31.27 -30.14
C ARG A 584 3.58 29.77 -30.00
N VAL A 585 2.52 29.04 -29.63
CA VAL A 585 2.53 27.57 -29.58
C VAL A 585 2.79 26.98 -30.96
N LYS A 586 2.17 27.56 -32.01
CA LYS A 586 2.40 27.17 -33.40
C LYS A 586 3.86 27.34 -33.80
N ASP A 587 4.45 28.51 -33.57
CA ASP A 587 5.87 28.80 -33.90
C ASP A 587 6.83 27.84 -33.21
N LEU A 588 6.55 27.47 -31.96
CA LEU A 588 7.39 26.58 -31.17
C LEU A 588 7.28 25.11 -31.61
N LEU A 589 6.09 24.68 -32.03
CA LEU A 589 5.88 23.37 -32.63
C LEU A 589 6.59 23.24 -33.99
N GLU A 590 6.60 24.30 -34.82
CA GLU A 590 7.38 24.36 -36.06
C GLU A 590 8.89 24.27 -35.81
N GLN A 591 9.40 24.98 -34.81
CA GLN A 591 10.80 24.91 -34.43
C GLN A 591 11.21 23.52 -33.88
N ALA A 592 10.31 22.82 -33.19
CA ALA A 592 10.53 21.45 -32.70
C ALA A 592 10.58 20.41 -33.85
N LYS A 593 9.82 20.60 -34.94
CA LYS A 593 9.84 19.74 -36.13
C LYS A 593 11.19 19.71 -36.83
N GLY A 594 11.92 20.83 -36.85
CA GLY A 594 13.22 20.95 -37.51
C GLY A 594 14.36 20.14 -36.87
N LYS A 595 14.15 19.58 -35.69
CA LYS A 595 15.17 18.84 -34.90
C LYS A 595 15.04 17.33 -34.92
N SER A 596 13.98 16.74 -35.52
CA SER A 596 13.77 15.29 -35.55
C SER A 596 14.00 14.72 -36.97
N LYS A 597 15.20 14.21 -37.24
CA LYS A 597 15.54 13.45 -38.44
C LYS A 597 15.58 11.95 -38.16
N GLU A 598 14.46 11.32 -37.84
CA GLU A 598 14.34 9.85 -37.85
C GLU A 598 12.97 9.40 -38.35
N PRO A 599 12.88 8.81 -39.57
CA PRO A 599 11.59 8.49 -40.22
C PRO A 599 10.90 7.21 -39.74
N ASN A 600 11.48 6.41 -38.82
CA ASN A 600 11.00 5.03 -38.54
C ASN A 600 10.76 4.69 -37.07
N LYS A 601 10.52 5.66 -36.19
CA LYS A 601 10.07 5.35 -34.83
C LYS A 601 8.54 5.22 -34.75
N PRO A 602 7.99 4.26 -33.96
CA PRO A 602 6.53 4.16 -33.79
C PRO A 602 5.99 5.48 -33.27
N LYS A 603 4.83 5.91 -33.82
CA LYS A 603 4.14 7.15 -33.41
C LYS A 603 3.79 7.07 -31.93
N ILE A 604 4.61 7.65 -31.07
CA ILE A 604 4.36 7.71 -29.63
C ILE A 604 3.22 8.72 -29.42
N GLN A 605 2.15 8.25 -28.79
CA GLN A 605 1.05 9.10 -28.37
C GLN A 605 1.49 9.92 -27.16
N LYS A 606 1.54 11.25 -27.27
CA LYS A 606 1.97 12.16 -26.19
C LYS A 606 0.80 13.01 -25.70
N TRP A 607 0.77 13.29 -24.40
CA TRP A 607 -0.17 14.22 -23.82
C TRP A 607 0.38 15.64 -23.89
N LEU A 608 -0.47 16.59 -24.22
CA LEU A 608 -0.14 18.00 -24.14
C LEU A 608 -0.53 18.52 -22.76
N VAL A 609 0.44 19.05 -22.03
CA VAL A 609 0.23 19.63 -20.71
C VAL A 609 0.69 21.07 -20.69
N VAL A 610 -0.20 21.98 -20.33
CA VAL A 610 0.13 23.39 -20.10
C VAL A 610 0.17 23.62 -18.60
N VAL A 611 1.29 24.09 -18.12
CA VAL A 611 1.50 24.44 -16.71
C VAL A 611 1.48 25.97 -16.57
N VAL A 612 0.57 26.47 -15.76
CA VAL A 612 0.51 27.88 -15.37
C VAL A 612 0.97 27.99 -13.94
N SER A 613 2.11 28.65 -13.70
CA SER A 613 2.62 28.89 -12.37
C SER A 613 2.62 30.39 -12.04
N GLY A 614 2.22 30.72 -10.81
CA GLY A 614 2.23 32.10 -10.33
C GLY A 614 2.37 32.15 -8.80
N ARG A 615 3.02 33.20 -8.28
CA ARG A 615 3.07 33.46 -6.84
C ARG A 615 1.73 34.06 -6.40
N THR A 616 1.04 33.42 -5.49
CA THR A 616 -0.07 34.03 -4.77
C THR A 616 0.41 34.42 -3.37
N PHE A 617 0.27 35.68 -3.00
CA PHE A 617 0.44 36.11 -1.63
C PHE A 617 -0.83 35.71 -0.87
N GLY A 618 -0.68 34.82 0.12
CA GLY A 618 -1.79 34.47 1.02
C GLY A 618 -2.21 35.70 1.80
N LYS A 619 -3.49 36.01 1.78
CA LYS A 619 -4.11 36.92 2.73
C LYS A 619 -4.45 36.16 4.01
N ASP A 620 -3.47 35.74 4.75
CA ASP A 620 -3.66 35.32 6.13
C ASP A 620 -3.12 36.40 7.05
N ASN A 621 -4.00 36.92 7.91
CA ASN A 621 -3.77 38.04 8.81
C ASN A 621 -2.79 37.70 9.97
N ASN A 622 -1.83 36.82 9.82
CA ASN A 622 -0.76 36.59 10.77
C ASN A 622 0.60 36.81 10.08
N ALA A 623 1.10 38.01 10.25
CA ALA A 623 2.35 38.52 9.70
C ALA A 623 3.56 37.92 10.43
N GLN A 624 3.95 36.67 10.17
CA GLN A 624 5.26 36.13 10.55
C GLN A 624 5.80 34.98 9.71
N SER A 625 5.25 34.65 8.54
CA SER A 625 5.95 33.76 7.59
C SER A 625 5.99 34.35 6.19
N ASN A 626 7.21 34.64 5.73
CA ASN A 626 7.51 35.09 4.35
C ASN A 626 7.48 33.95 3.32
N ASP A 627 6.67 32.90 3.52
CA ASP A 627 6.60 31.78 2.61
C ASP A 627 5.58 32.05 1.49
N SER A 628 6.12 32.46 0.34
CA SER A 628 5.36 32.53 -0.91
C SER A 628 5.12 31.12 -1.46
N VAL A 629 3.91 30.61 -1.35
CA VAL A 629 3.52 29.32 -1.98
C VAL A 629 3.33 29.54 -3.47
N GLU A 630 4.13 28.86 -4.30
CA GLU A 630 3.95 28.83 -5.76
C GLU A 630 2.79 27.89 -6.10
N ARG A 631 1.64 28.44 -6.47
CA ARG A 631 0.50 27.64 -6.97
C ARG A 631 0.64 27.39 -8.46
N ARG A 632 0.49 26.14 -8.87
CA ARG A 632 0.55 25.68 -10.25
C ARG A 632 -0.80 25.17 -10.69
N THR A 633 -1.28 25.61 -11.83
CA THR A 633 -2.52 25.11 -12.46
C THR A 633 -2.13 24.36 -13.72
N TYR A 634 -2.65 23.16 -13.89
CA TYR A 634 -2.34 22.27 -15.01
C TYR A 634 -3.55 22.14 -15.93
N TYR A 635 -3.29 22.16 -17.21
CA TYR A 635 -4.28 21.93 -18.26
C TYR A 635 -3.83 20.73 -19.08
N CYS A 636 -4.61 19.65 -19.07
CA CYS A 636 -4.30 18.44 -19.82
C CYS A 636 -5.19 18.35 -21.04
N GLY A 637 -4.58 18.16 -22.21
CA GLY A 637 -5.30 17.88 -23.46
C GLY A 637 -5.41 16.38 -23.72
N ALA A 638 -6.23 16.00 -24.71
CA ALA A 638 -6.31 14.63 -25.19
C ALA A 638 -4.93 14.12 -25.66
N PRO A 639 -4.67 12.78 -25.64
CA PRO A 639 -3.44 12.25 -26.17
C PRO A 639 -3.29 12.60 -27.65
N VAL A 640 -2.13 13.16 -28.00
CA VAL A 640 -1.81 13.58 -29.36
C VAL A 640 -0.69 12.71 -29.94
N THR A 641 -0.84 12.30 -31.17
CA THR A 641 0.26 11.70 -31.93
C THR A 641 1.16 12.80 -32.48
N THR A 642 2.40 12.46 -32.88
CA THR A 642 3.29 13.41 -33.57
C THR A 642 2.66 14.03 -34.80
N GLY A 643 1.72 13.34 -35.48
CA GLY A 643 0.94 13.89 -36.61
C GLY A 643 -0.20 14.81 -36.16
N ASP A 644 -0.74 14.62 -34.96
CA ASP A 644 -1.80 15.47 -34.40
C ASP A 644 -1.24 16.75 -33.80
N MET A 645 0.02 16.80 -33.42
CA MET A 645 0.71 18.03 -33.04
C MET A 645 0.72 19.05 -34.20
N GLU A 646 0.63 18.58 -35.43
CA GLU A 646 0.46 19.44 -36.61
C GLU A 646 -0.92 20.09 -36.69
N ARG A 647 -1.93 19.47 -36.07
CA ARG A 647 -3.32 19.95 -36.04
C ARG A 647 -3.66 20.75 -34.77
N LEU A 648 -2.77 20.81 -33.77
CA LEU A 648 -2.94 21.61 -32.54
C LEU A 648 -2.98 23.15 -32.79
N VAL A 649 -2.97 23.54 -34.00
CA VAL A 649 -3.04 24.95 -34.48
C VAL A 649 -4.38 25.62 -34.18
N GLY A 650 -5.36 24.89 -33.66
CA GLY A 650 -6.70 25.41 -33.34
C GLY A 650 -6.87 25.91 -31.91
N ILE A 651 -5.84 26.53 -31.30
CA ILE A 651 -6.07 27.34 -30.10
C ILE A 651 -6.68 28.67 -30.59
N GLU A 652 -7.99 28.67 -30.78
CA GLU A 652 -8.67 29.93 -31.10
C GLU A 652 -8.78 30.78 -29.84
N PRO A 653 -8.40 32.08 -29.92
CA PRO A 653 -8.74 33.00 -28.84
C PRO A 653 -10.28 33.12 -28.81
N VAL A 654 -10.88 32.85 -27.66
CA VAL A 654 -12.29 33.12 -27.44
C VAL A 654 -12.53 34.60 -27.75
N SER A 655 -13.36 34.88 -28.75
CA SER A 655 -13.73 36.26 -29.08
C SER A 655 -14.41 36.88 -27.86
N SER A 656 -13.86 37.98 -27.38
CA SER A 656 -14.47 38.80 -26.33
C SER A 656 -15.78 39.43 -26.88
N LYS A 657 -16.84 38.65 -26.92
CA LYS A 657 -18.19 39.24 -27.02
C LYS A 657 -18.60 39.64 -25.61
N SER A 658 -18.38 40.90 -25.30
CA SER A 658 -19.05 41.57 -24.20
C SER A 658 -20.56 41.29 -24.26
N PRO A 659 -21.21 40.94 -23.17
CA PRO A 659 -22.67 40.88 -23.13
C PRO A 659 -23.21 42.28 -23.41
N ALA A 660 -23.99 42.38 -24.48
CA ALA A 660 -24.71 43.61 -24.83
C ALA A 660 -25.55 44.05 -23.61
N LYS A 661 -25.30 45.26 -23.14
CA LYS A 661 -26.19 45.95 -22.20
C LYS A 661 -27.60 45.93 -22.78
N SER A 662 -28.51 45.16 -22.20
CA SER A 662 -29.95 45.39 -22.42
C SER A 662 -30.34 46.62 -21.61
N ALA A 663 -30.52 47.73 -22.30
CA ALA A 663 -31.28 48.87 -21.81
C ALA A 663 -32.76 48.54 -22.05
N LYS A 664 -33.52 48.44 -21.04
CA LYS A 664 -34.77 49.02 -20.56
C LYS A 664 -35.44 48.14 -19.53
#